data_71f1efb4c26e9b1d1abee68c8ad4247a
#
_entry.id   71f1efb4c26e9b1d1abee68c8ad4247a
#
_cell.length_a   1.000
_cell.length_b   1.000
_cell.length_c   1.000
_cell.angle_alpha   90.00
_cell.angle_beta   90.00
_cell.angle_gamma   90.00
#
_symmetry.space_group_name_H-M   'P 1'
#
loop_
_entity.id
_entity.type
_entity.pdbx_description
1 polymer ?
#
loop_
_entity_poly.entity_id
_entity_poly.type
_entity_poly.pdbx_seq_one_letter_code
_entity_poly.pdbx_strand_id
1 'polypeptide(L)'
;MTMDELKPGESAYIKTVGGTGALRHHLLDMGLTPDAEITLQKVAPMGDPVQFEVRGYELTLRLEEARKVTVCDVHKKDSPLRMSAERHNNTPHPGVGELAQYEKLKLKHGIVLAKGAPLTFALAGNQNCGKTTLFNQLTGSNQHVGNFPGVTVDRKDGTIRNHPEATVTDLPGIYSLSPYSSEEIVTRDFLLNNNLSGIINIVDASNIERNLYLTMQLKELGIPMVLALNMMDEVKANGGSIRVNDLERILGIPVVPISAVKNEGIDELIDHAIHIARYGEKPARMDFCSDSDDPHDPVAAVHRCIHSAATLLEPDIRAAGLPVRFATTKLVESDELIKEKIMIPEEKHDAFDHLVSIMQQETGMDREAALANMRFTFLEKLCRETVVRPHESKEHKRSMAIDRLLTGKYTAVPCFLGIIALVFFLTFSVIGAALSDLMQLGIDYLTGLIDSGLTYLEINPVVHSLVVDGICAGVGSVLSFLPTIVTLFFFLSILEDTGYMARVAFVMDRPLRKLGLSGRSFVPMLMGFGCSVPAIMATRTLSSERDRKMTILLTPFMSCSAKILIYTTIAGAFFEPQYRWLVLVGLYLFGIICGILYSLILKVTAFHGEPVPFVMELPNYRLPGAKSVCQLIWEKAKDFMQKAFTVIFAASIVIWFLQTFDIRLNVADSTENSLLAMLGSLFAPIFAPLGFGDWRASTALITGLTAKESVVSTLTLLLGGDVSQIQTLFTPFTAIVFLVFTLLYTPCVAAIATVRRELGSVRSAIATVLIQCGIAWVMAFLVRCVGMIFGVA
;
A
#
# COMPACT_ATOMS: atom_id res chain seq x y z
N MET A 1 -24.54 13.89 22.70
CA MET A 1 -24.02 14.45 21.46
C MET A 1 -23.09 13.41 20.84
N THR A 2 -23.07 13.26 19.55
CA THR A 2 -22.14 12.37 18.86
C THR A 2 -20.91 13.13 18.34
N MET A 3 -19.81 12.44 18.14
CA MET A 3 -18.53 13.02 17.78
C MET A 3 -18.55 13.75 16.41
N ASP A 4 -19.44 13.36 15.49
CA ASP A 4 -19.62 14.01 14.19
C ASP A 4 -20.33 15.39 14.25
N GLU A 5 -20.94 15.71 15.38
CA GLU A 5 -21.63 16.99 15.61
C GLU A 5 -20.68 18.11 16.10
N LEU A 6 -19.44 17.79 16.45
CA LEU A 6 -18.41 18.78 16.83
C LEU A 6 -18.06 19.69 15.67
N LYS A 7 -17.69 20.93 15.98
CA LYS A 7 -17.19 21.90 14.99
C LYS A 7 -15.65 21.97 15.02
N PRO A 8 -15.00 22.33 13.90
CA PRO A 8 -13.55 22.50 13.90
C PRO A 8 -13.07 23.45 15.00
N GLY A 9 -12.12 22.97 15.82
CA GLY A 9 -11.59 23.66 16.99
C GLY A 9 -12.35 23.44 18.31
N GLU A 10 -13.44 22.66 18.30
CA GLU A 10 -14.13 22.22 19.52
C GLU A 10 -13.50 20.93 20.04
N SER A 11 -13.36 20.84 21.36
CA SER A 11 -12.92 19.67 22.12
C SER A 11 -14.07 19.08 22.93
N ALA A 12 -14.02 17.79 23.20
CA ALA A 12 -14.98 17.10 24.06
C ALA A 12 -14.35 15.84 24.65
N TYR A 13 -14.94 15.32 25.71
CA TYR A 13 -14.55 14.03 26.30
C TYR A 13 -15.41 12.90 25.75
N ILE A 14 -14.78 11.76 25.45
CA ILE A 14 -15.51 10.57 25.01
C ILE A 14 -16.28 9.98 26.19
N LYS A 15 -17.58 9.79 26.00
CA LYS A 15 -18.43 9.13 27.00
C LYS A 15 -18.52 7.63 26.75
N THR A 16 -18.84 7.23 25.51
CA THR A 16 -18.94 5.82 25.13
C THR A 16 -18.54 5.63 23.66
N VAL A 17 -17.96 4.46 23.35
CA VAL A 17 -17.66 4.01 22.00
C VAL A 17 -18.66 2.92 21.64
N GLY A 18 -19.57 3.22 20.75
CA GLY A 18 -20.61 2.31 20.28
C GLY A 18 -20.14 1.42 19.14
N GLY A 19 -21.04 0.59 18.64
CA GLY A 19 -20.75 -0.41 17.61
C GLY A 19 -20.43 -1.78 18.23
N THR A 20 -20.14 -2.75 17.36
CA THR A 20 -19.82 -4.14 17.75
C THR A 20 -18.72 -4.70 16.87
N GLY A 21 -18.01 -5.74 17.32
CA GLY A 21 -17.04 -6.49 16.55
C GLY A 21 -15.74 -5.73 16.24
N ALA A 22 -15.07 -6.12 15.17
CA ALA A 22 -13.72 -5.68 14.84
C ALA A 22 -13.54 -4.15 14.72
N LEU A 23 -14.54 -3.43 14.19
CA LEU A 23 -14.48 -1.97 14.08
C LEU A 23 -14.41 -1.29 15.45
N ARG A 24 -15.22 -1.74 16.40
CA ARG A 24 -15.22 -1.18 17.75
C ARG A 24 -13.89 -1.41 18.45
N HIS A 25 -13.35 -2.62 18.38
CA HIS A 25 -12.03 -2.93 18.91
C HIS A 25 -10.97 -2.01 18.28
N HIS A 26 -11.05 -1.82 16.97
CA HIS A 26 -10.09 -0.96 16.26
C HIS A 26 -10.18 0.50 16.71
N LEU A 27 -11.38 1.05 16.94
CA LEU A 27 -11.54 2.42 17.47
C LEU A 27 -10.95 2.55 18.89
N LEU A 28 -11.16 1.55 19.75
CA LEU A 28 -10.58 1.51 21.09
C LEU A 28 -9.05 1.38 21.04
N ASP A 29 -8.51 0.51 20.22
CA ASP A 29 -7.07 0.33 20.00
C ASP A 29 -6.39 1.60 19.42
N MET A 30 -7.18 2.43 18.73
CA MET A 30 -6.79 3.77 18.28
C MET A 30 -6.90 4.84 19.36
N GLY A 31 -7.14 4.48 20.62
CA GLY A 31 -7.16 5.42 21.74
C GLY A 31 -8.44 6.20 21.94
N LEU A 32 -9.51 5.88 21.22
CA LEU A 32 -10.84 6.41 21.48
C LEU A 32 -11.45 5.66 22.67
N THR A 33 -10.95 5.93 23.87
CA THR A 33 -11.42 5.31 25.11
C THR A 33 -12.30 6.29 25.89
N PRO A 34 -13.20 5.81 26.80
CA PRO A 34 -13.91 6.69 27.70
C PRO A 34 -12.96 7.66 28.42
N ASP A 35 -13.42 8.87 28.68
CA ASP A 35 -12.69 9.98 29.30
C ASP A 35 -11.50 10.53 28.48
N ALA A 36 -11.22 10.02 27.28
CA ALA A 36 -10.21 10.62 26.40
C ALA A 36 -10.72 11.93 25.80
N GLU A 37 -9.90 12.98 25.85
CA GLU A 37 -10.18 14.25 25.21
C GLU A 37 -9.93 14.15 23.70
N ILE A 38 -10.88 14.61 22.90
CA ILE A 38 -10.78 14.69 21.44
C ILE A 38 -11.05 16.11 20.97
N THR A 39 -10.38 16.52 19.90
CA THR A 39 -10.57 17.83 19.26
C THR A 39 -10.83 17.64 17.78
N LEU A 40 -11.91 18.20 17.23
CA LEU A 40 -12.10 18.22 15.76
C LEU A 40 -11.16 19.24 15.13
N GLN A 41 -10.17 18.77 14.36
CA GLN A 41 -9.17 19.61 13.70
C GLN A 41 -9.68 20.13 12.35
N LYS A 42 -10.12 19.23 11.48
CA LYS A 42 -10.60 19.61 10.15
C LYS A 42 -11.58 18.60 9.55
N VAL A 43 -12.30 19.06 8.55
CA VAL A 43 -13.25 18.27 7.76
C VAL A 43 -12.75 18.22 6.32
N ALA A 44 -12.80 17.05 5.67
CA ALA A 44 -12.42 16.93 4.26
C ALA A 44 -13.23 17.89 3.38
N PRO A 45 -12.70 18.33 2.22
CA PRO A 45 -13.35 19.30 1.34
C PRO A 45 -14.78 18.94 0.94
N MET A 46 -15.09 17.65 0.83
CA MET A 46 -16.42 17.14 0.50
C MET A 46 -17.30 16.85 1.74
N GLY A 47 -16.85 17.25 2.95
CA GLY A 47 -17.57 17.09 4.22
C GLY A 47 -17.37 15.76 4.92
N ASP A 48 -16.61 14.82 4.35
CA ASP A 48 -16.32 13.49 4.88
C ASP A 48 -15.10 12.92 4.12
N PRO A 49 -14.09 12.32 4.82
CA PRO A 49 -13.98 12.07 6.25
C PRO A 49 -13.62 13.30 7.10
N VAL A 50 -13.53 13.11 8.42
CA VAL A 50 -13.20 14.13 9.42
C VAL A 50 -11.93 13.74 10.17
N GLN A 51 -11.12 14.72 10.56
CA GLN A 51 -9.87 14.53 11.28
C GLN A 51 -9.97 15.07 12.69
N PHE A 52 -9.72 14.20 13.66
CA PHE A 52 -9.68 14.50 15.08
C PHE A 52 -8.25 14.42 15.60
N GLU A 53 -7.95 15.19 16.61
CA GLU A 53 -6.79 15.00 17.46
C GLU A 53 -7.24 14.25 18.72
N VAL A 54 -6.54 13.16 19.03
CA VAL A 54 -6.74 12.36 20.24
C VAL A 54 -5.38 12.01 20.83
N ARG A 55 -5.17 12.17 22.13
CA ARG A 55 -3.90 11.84 22.81
C ARG A 55 -2.64 12.36 22.11
N GLY A 56 -2.74 13.53 21.45
CA GLY A 56 -1.62 14.21 20.78
C GLY A 56 -1.25 13.68 19.39
N TYR A 57 -2.10 12.87 18.74
CA TYR A 57 -1.95 12.47 17.33
C TYR A 57 -3.24 12.69 16.54
N GLU A 58 -3.13 12.74 15.23
CA GLU A 58 -4.23 13.01 14.31
C GLU A 58 -4.85 11.70 13.82
N LEU A 59 -6.16 11.54 14.02
CA LEU A 59 -6.94 10.38 13.60
C LEU A 59 -8.01 10.80 12.61
N THR A 60 -8.05 10.15 11.46
CA THR A 60 -9.07 10.41 10.45
C THR A 60 -10.15 9.33 10.49
N LEU A 61 -11.41 9.74 10.59
CA LEU A 61 -12.57 8.86 10.64
C LEU A 61 -13.63 9.30 9.64
N ARG A 62 -14.44 8.37 9.16
CA ARG A 62 -15.67 8.70 8.44
C ARG A 62 -16.74 9.20 9.40
N LEU A 63 -17.65 10.03 8.90
CA LEU A 63 -18.78 10.50 9.71
C LEU A 63 -19.62 9.35 10.28
N GLU A 64 -19.77 8.26 9.53
CA GLU A 64 -20.50 7.07 10.00
C GLU A 64 -19.82 6.37 11.18
N GLU A 65 -18.49 6.42 11.25
CA GLU A 65 -17.68 5.90 12.35
C GLU A 65 -17.73 6.87 13.54
N ALA A 66 -17.59 8.17 13.27
CA ALA A 66 -17.67 9.22 14.28
C ALA A 66 -19.04 9.26 14.99
N ARG A 67 -20.14 8.93 14.31
CA ARG A 67 -21.49 8.82 14.90
C ARG A 67 -21.62 7.72 15.93
N LYS A 68 -20.75 6.73 15.91
CA LYS A 68 -20.76 5.63 16.88
C LYS A 68 -20.14 6.02 18.23
N VAL A 69 -19.45 7.15 18.28
CA VAL A 69 -18.78 7.65 19.48
C VAL A 69 -19.62 8.79 20.09
N THR A 70 -20.05 8.62 21.34
CA THR A 70 -20.76 9.67 22.08
C THR A 70 -19.79 10.48 22.90
N VAL A 71 -20.03 11.80 22.98
CA VAL A 71 -19.17 12.75 23.67
C VAL A 71 -19.96 13.61 24.64
N CYS A 72 -19.27 14.16 25.66
CA CYS A 72 -19.79 15.09 26.66
C CYS A 72 -18.82 16.27 26.83
N ASP A 73 -19.29 17.28 27.59
CA ASP A 73 -18.47 18.42 28.01
C ASP A 73 -17.75 19.14 26.89
N VAL A 74 -18.52 19.60 25.89
CA VAL A 74 -17.96 20.30 24.71
C VAL A 74 -17.41 21.67 25.15
N HIS A 75 -16.14 21.89 24.85
CA HIS A 75 -15.43 23.14 25.18
C HIS A 75 -14.50 23.55 24.04
N LYS A 76 -13.99 24.77 24.07
CA LYS A 76 -12.92 25.17 23.17
C LYS A 76 -11.59 24.70 23.74
N LYS A 77 -10.72 24.18 22.91
CA LYS A 77 -9.37 23.75 23.32
C LYS A 77 -8.65 24.90 24.01
N ASP A 78 -8.44 24.80 25.32
CA ASP A 78 -7.57 25.73 26.03
C ASP A 78 -6.15 25.60 25.53
N SER A 79 -5.43 26.71 25.42
CA SER A 79 -4.03 26.70 25.05
C SER A 79 -3.28 25.76 25.99
N PRO A 80 -2.43 24.85 25.48
CA PRO A 80 -1.78 23.85 26.33
C PRO A 80 -1.06 24.52 27.48
N LEU A 81 -1.37 24.08 28.70
CA LEU A 81 -0.69 24.52 29.92
C LEU A 81 0.83 24.42 29.69
N ARG A 82 1.56 25.53 29.83
CA ARG A 82 3.00 25.59 29.76
C ARG A 82 3.61 24.71 30.87
N MET A 83 3.83 23.44 30.59
CA MET A 83 4.70 22.64 31.42
C MET A 83 6.12 23.13 31.19
N SER A 84 6.72 23.75 32.20
CA SER A 84 8.13 24.12 32.17
C SER A 84 8.96 22.83 32.02
N ALA A 85 9.62 22.67 30.87
CA ALA A 85 10.60 21.61 30.67
C ALA A 85 11.74 21.81 31.65
N GLU A 86 11.78 21.09 32.76
CA GLU A 86 13.01 20.97 33.55
C GLU A 86 14.05 20.31 32.65
N ARG A 87 15.22 20.99 32.57
CA ARG A 87 16.38 20.44 31.83
C ARG A 87 16.86 19.18 32.55
N HIS A 88 16.46 18.04 32.06
CA HIS A 88 16.99 16.77 32.54
C HIS A 88 18.33 16.46 31.86
N ASN A 89 19.35 16.17 32.65
CA ASN A 89 20.65 15.71 32.19
C ASN A 89 20.42 14.40 31.39
N ASN A 90 20.74 14.42 30.10
CA ASN A 90 20.83 13.21 29.28
C ASN A 90 21.99 12.37 29.82
N THR A 91 21.71 11.37 30.64
CA THR A 91 22.64 10.29 30.88
C THR A 91 22.79 9.49 29.59
N PRO A 92 24.01 9.26 29.09
CA PRO A 92 24.21 8.42 27.93
C PRO A 92 23.57 7.04 28.16
N HIS A 93 23.05 6.41 27.11
CA HIS A 93 22.60 5.02 27.20
C HIS A 93 23.80 4.15 27.61
N PRO A 94 23.66 3.26 28.61
CA PRO A 94 24.80 2.51 29.18
C PRO A 94 25.45 1.52 28.19
N GLY A 95 24.79 1.23 27.07
CA GLY A 95 25.28 0.27 26.07
C GLY A 95 25.24 -1.17 26.57
N VAL A 96 25.77 -2.10 25.76
CA VAL A 96 25.82 -3.54 26.09
C VAL A 96 26.76 -3.84 27.28
N GLY A 97 27.53 -2.85 27.75
CA GLY A 97 28.56 -3.01 28.80
C GLY A 97 28.03 -3.28 30.22
N GLU A 98 26.80 -2.93 30.55
CA GLU A 98 26.17 -3.27 31.84
C GLU A 98 25.86 -4.76 31.99
N LEU A 99 25.95 -5.50 30.91
CA LEU A 99 25.80 -6.95 30.86
C LEU A 99 26.76 -7.73 31.78
N ALA A 100 27.82 -7.11 32.30
CA ALA A 100 28.68 -7.72 33.30
C ALA A 100 27.95 -8.04 34.62
N GLN A 101 26.90 -7.34 34.98
CA GLN A 101 26.01 -7.70 36.10
C GLN A 101 25.10 -8.89 35.74
N TYR A 102 24.69 -9.01 34.48
CA TYR A 102 23.87 -10.11 34.00
C TYR A 102 24.67 -11.44 33.91
N GLU A 103 25.99 -11.42 33.75
CA GLU A 103 26.78 -12.64 33.80
C GLU A 103 26.67 -13.39 35.16
N LYS A 104 26.42 -12.64 36.23
CA LYS A 104 26.16 -13.24 37.55
C LYS A 104 24.75 -13.81 37.71
N LEU A 105 23.78 -13.32 36.93
CA LEU A 105 22.42 -13.84 36.86
C LEU A 105 22.26 -15.03 35.89
N LYS A 106 23.24 -15.22 34.96
CA LYS A 106 23.30 -16.34 34.00
C LYS A 106 23.26 -17.75 34.63
N LEU A 107 23.68 -17.87 35.86
CA LEU A 107 23.72 -19.17 36.57
C LEU A 107 22.34 -19.64 37.08
N LYS A 108 21.26 -18.84 36.91
CA LYS A 108 19.93 -19.15 37.45
C LYS A 108 18.85 -19.52 36.44
N HIS A 109 18.98 -19.16 35.12
CA HIS A 109 17.92 -19.43 34.13
C HIS A 109 18.53 -19.94 32.79
N GLY A 110 18.97 -21.20 32.80
CA GLY A 110 19.70 -21.79 31.70
C GLY A 110 18.88 -22.12 30.46
N ILE A 111 19.04 -21.44 29.37
CA ILE A 111 19.17 -21.98 28.02
C ILE A 111 20.04 -20.98 27.27
N VAL A 112 21.33 -21.18 27.24
CA VAL A 112 22.24 -20.42 26.39
C VAL A 112 22.33 -21.13 25.05
N LEU A 113 21.83 -20.52 23.99
CA LEU A 113 22.03 -21.01 22.63
C LEU A 113 23.53 -20.93 22.27
N ALA A 114 24.07 -22.02 21.71
CA ALA A 114 25.47 -22.09 21.31
C ALA A 114 25.82 -20.95 20.31
N LYS A 115 27.06 -20.46 20.36
CA LYS A 115 27.56 -19.54 19.36
C LYS A 115 27.40 -20.16 17.96
N GLY A 116 26.69 -19.48 17.04
CA GLY A 116 26.43 -19.98 15.69
C GLY A 116 25.08 -20.73 15.51
N ALA A 117 24.29 -20.90 16.59
CA ALA A 117 22.92 -21.38 16.42
C ALA A 117 22.09 -20.40 15.57
N PRO A 118 21.23 -20.90 14.66
CA PRO A 118 20.40 -20.03 13.83
C PRO A 118 19.42 -19.22 14.69
N LEU A 119 19.41 -17.91 14.49
CA LEU A 119 18.54 -16.97 15.17
C LEU A 119 17.51 -16.41 14.17
N THR A 120 16.25 -16.38 14.56
CA THR A 120 15.15 -15.85 13.75
C THR A 120 14.48 -14.69 14.47
N PHE A 121 14.47 -13.53 13.83
CA PHE A 121 13.85 -12.32 14.35
C PHE A 121 12.64 -11.92 13.55
N ALA A 122 11.63 -11.38 14.22
CA ALA A 122 10.51 -10.69 13.61
C ALA A 122 10.68 -9.17 13.80
N LEU A 123 10.61 -8.39 12.73
CA LEU A 123 10.58 -6.94 12.80
C LEU A 123 9.13 -6.47 12.82
N ALA A 124 8.67 -5.97 13.96
CA ALA A 124 7.30 -5.54 14.20
C ALA A 124 7.23 -4.05 14.56
N GLY A 125 6.17 -3.36 14.17
CA GLY A 125 5.96 -1.95 14.48
C GLY A 125 4.80 -1.35 13.73
N ASN A 126 4.43 -0.13 14.09
CA ASN A 126 3.31 0.59 13.49
C ASN A 126 3.58 0.95 12.01
N GLN A 127 2.53 1.34 11.30
CA GLN A 127 2.71 1.96 9.97
C GLN A 127 3.49 3.27 10.12
N ASN A 128 4.35 3.57 9.17
CA ASN A 128 5.17 4.79 9.11
C ASN A 128 6.24 4.97 10.23
N CYS A 129 6.49 3.99 11.09
CA CYS A 129 7.54 4.06 12.11
C CYS A 129 8.98 3.92 11.57
N GLY A 130 9.15 3.72 10.25
CA GLY A 130 10.47 3.55 9.62
C GLY A 130 10.93 2.09 9.51
N LYS A 131 10.02 1.12 9.59
CA LYS A 131 10.29 -0.31 9.58
C LYS A 131 11.09 -0.79 8.36
N THR A 132 10.61 -0.44 7.15
CA THR A 132 11.31 -0.82 5.90
C THR A 132 12.70 -0.19 5.80
N THR A 133 12.86 1.04 6.29
CA THR A 133 14.18 1.69 6.34
C THR A 133 15.12 0.94 7.27
N LEU A 134 14.65 0.56 8.47
CA LEU A 134 15.42 -0.23 9.42
C LEU A 134 15.76 -1.61 8.84
N PHE A 135 14.80 -2.30 8.23
CA PHE A 135 15.02 -3.59 7.59
C PHE A 135 16.14 -3.53 6.54
N ASN A 136 16.12 -2.50 5.69
CA ASN A 136 17.16 -2.28 4.68
C ASN A 136 18.53 -1.97 5.30
N GLN A 137 18.58 -1.30 6.45
CA GLN A 137 19.83 -1.06 7.18
C GLN A 137 20.35 -2.35 7.83
N LEU A 138 19.47 -3.18 8.39
CA LEU A 138 19.85 -4.46 9.01
C LEU A 138 20.35 -5.49 7.99
N THR A 139 19.71 -5.60 6.81
CA THR A 139 19.95 -6.69 5.85
C THR A 139 20.82 -6.29 4.66
N GLY A 140 20.86 -5.02 4.29
CA GLY A 140 21.57 -4.54 3.10
C GLY A 140 20.95 -5.10 1.81
N SER A 141 21.77 -5.77 0.97
CA SER A 141 21.35 -6.36 -0.30
C SER A 141 20.85 -7.81 -0.20
N ASN A 142 20.93 -8.44 0.97
CA ASN A 142 20.62 -9.85 1.19
C ASN A 142 19.15 -10.01 1.59
N GLN A 143 18.24 -9.82 0.65
CA GLN A 143 16.78 -9.86 0.88
C GLN A 143 16.12 -10.88 -0.05
N HIS A 144 15.16 -11.63 0.48
CA HIS A 144 14.25 -12.48 -0.27
C HIS A 144 12.83 -11.95 -0.14
N VAL A 145 12.17 -11.72 -1.29
CA VAL A 145 10.79 -11.24 -1.33
C VAL A 145 9.87 -12.37 -1.75
N GLY A 146 8.83 -12.61 -0.97
CA GLY A 146 7.79 -13.60 -1.23
C GLY A 146 6.44 -13.11 -0.69
N ASN A 147 5.46 -13.99 -0.57
CA ASN A 147 4.21 -13.68 0.11
C ASN A 147 4.08 -14.56 1.34
N PHE A 148 3.35 -14.07 2.36
CA PHE A 148 2.96 -14.92 3.47
C PHE A 148 2.04 -16.05 2.98
N PRO A 149 2.15 -17.27 3.54
CA PRO A 149 1.35 -18.40 3.09
C PRO A 149 -0.17 -18.12 3.15
N GLY A 150 -0.86 -18.37 2.04
CA GLY A 150 -2.33 -18.26 1.95
C GLY A 150 -2.89 -16.85 1.78
N VAL A 151 -2.06 -15.82 1.76
CA VAL A 151 -2.46 -14.42 1.62
C VAL A 151 -1.58 -13.67 0.61
N THR A 152 -2.06 -12.52 0.17
CA THR A 152 -1.35 -11.67 -0.80
C THR A 152 -0.52 -10.57 -0.16
N VAL A 153 -0.17 -10.73 1.12
CA VAL A 153 0.68 -9.82 1.87
C VAL A 153 2.13 -10.17 1.58
N ASP A 154 2.93 -9.18 1.21
CA ASP A 154 4.35 -9.36 0.89
C ASP A 154 5.13 -9.74 2.16
N ARG A 155 6.00 -10.75 2.03
CA ARG A 155 6.95 -11.19 3.05
C ARG A 155 8.36 -10.87 2.58
N LYS A 156 9.15 -10.22 3.42
CA LYS A 156 10.56 -9.95 3.18
C LYS A 156 11.40 -10.59 4.27
N ASP A 157 12.28 -11.48 3.87
CA ASP A 157 13.24 -12.10 4.75
C ASP A 157 14.65 -11.64 4.38
N GLY A 158 15.52 -11.44 5.36
CA GLY A 158 16.89 -11.07 5.09
C GLY A 158 17.84 -11.52 6.21
N THR A 159 19.11 -11.72 5.85
CA THR A 159 20.17 -12.03 6.82
C THR A 159 20.73 -10.73 7.38
N ILE A 160 20.91 -10.65 8.68
CA ILE A 160 21.48 -9.47 9.36
C ILE A 160 22.97 -9.34 8.98
N ARG A 161 23.39 -8.12 8.70
CA ARG A 161 24.78 -7.81 8.33
C ARG A 161 25.74 -8.29 9.42
N ASN A 162 26.87 -8.83 8.99
CA ASN A 162 27.92 -9.39 9.87
C ASN A 162 27.49 -10.55 10.77
N HIS A 163 26.22 -10.99 10.70
CA HIS A 163 25.65 -12.06 11.48
C HIS A 163 24.88 -13.05 10.60
N PRO A 164 25.61 -13.91 9.85
CA PRO A 164 24.99 -14.86 8.91
C PRO A 164 24.08 -15.89 9.59
N GLU A 165 24.23 -16.11 10.89
CA GLU A 165 23.38 -16.94 11.71
C GLU A 165 22.03 -16.31 12.04
N ALA A 166 21.89 -14.98 11.87
CA ALA A 166 20.69 -14.23 12.25
C ALA A 166 19.88 -13.80 11.01
N THR A 167 18.62 -14.21 10.95
CA THR A 167 17.67 -13.81 9.92
C THR A 167 16.58 -12.96 10.53
N VAL A 168 16.10 -11.97 9.76
CA VAL A 168 15.00 -11.09 10.15
C VAL A 168 13.91 -11.12 9.10
N THR A 169 12.65 -11.25 9.55
CA THR A 169 11.44 -11.16 8.70
C THR A 169 10.77 -9.81 8.95
N ASP A 170 10.55 -9.04 7.88
CA ASP A 170 9.77 -7.78 7.94
C ASP A 170 8.28 -8.13 7.98
N LEU A 171 7.61 -7.80 9.08
CA LEU A 171 6.18 -7.99 9.24
C LEU A 171 5.40 -6.77 8.74
N PRO A 172 4.14 -6.92 8.32
CA PRO A 172 3.29 -5.79 7.99
C PRO A 172 3.20 -4.77 9.13
N GLY A 173 3.03 -3.49 8.79
CA GLY A 173 2.82 -2.43 9.78
C GLY A 173 1.41 -2.51 10.36
N ILE A 174 1.32 -2.71 11.67
CA ILE A 174 0.06 -2.89 12.39
C ILE A 174 0.00 -1.96 13.59
N TYR A 175 -1.21 -1.67 14.05
CA TYR A 175 -1.42 -0.85 15.24
C TYR A 175 -1.74 -1.68 16.47
N SER A 176 -2.30 -2.85 16.28
CA SER A 176 -2.62 -3.80 17.35
C SER A 176 -2.57 -5.25 16.84
N LEU A 177 -2.63 -6.21 17.77
CA LEU A 177 -2.77 -7.63 17.45
C LEU A 177 -4.24 -8.09 17.38
N SER A 178 -5.18 -7.16 17.30
CA SER A 178 -6.60 -7.44 17.12
C SER A 178 -6.91 -7.77 15.67
N PRO A 179 -7.79 -8.75 15.36
CA PRO A 179 -8.02 -9.25 14.00
C PRO A 179 -8.95 -8.33 13.19
N TYR A 180 -8.47 -7.15 12.82
CA TYR A 180 -9.23 -6.17 12.06
C TYR A 180 -8.91 -6.20 10.56
N SER A 181 -7.64 -6.27 10.23
CA SER A 181 -7.15 -6.34 8.86
C SER A 181 -6.42 -7.66 8.58
N SER A 182 -6.25 -8.01 7.29
CA SER A 182 -5.44 -9.17 6.90
C SER A 182 -3.98 -9.07 7.37
N GLU A 183 -3.46 -7.85 7.45
CA GLU A 183 -2.09 -7.56 7.90
C GLU A 183 -1.91 -7.89 9.39
N GLU A 184 -2.89 -7.55 10.24
CA GLU A 184 -2.90 -7.85 11.66
C GLU A 184 -3.04 -9.35 11.93
N ILE A 185 -3.92 -10.03 11.19
CA ILE A 185 -4.10 -11.48 11.27
C ILE A 185 -2.80 -12.20 10.90
N VAL A 186 -2.18 -11.84 9.77
CA VAL A 186 -0.92 -12.42 9.29
C VAL A 186 0.21 -12.21 10.29
N THR A 187 0.35 -10.99 10.79
CA THR A 187 1.38 -10.66 11.78
C THR A 187 1.19 -11.47 13.06
N ARG A 188 -0.03 -11.54 13.57
CA ARG A 188 -0.36 -12.33 14.77
C ARG A 188 -0.11 -13.82 14.58
N ASP A 189 -0.57 -14.39 13.47
CA ASP A 189 -0.35 -15.81 13.18
C ASP A 189 1.13 -16.12 13.00
N PHE A 190 1.91 -15.22 12.40
CA PHE A 190 3.35 -15.38 12.28
C PHE A 190 4.03 -15.38 13.66
N LEU A 191 3.66 -14.46 14.54
CA LEU A 191 4.24 -14.35 15.89
C LEU A 191 3.88 -15.54 16.80
N LEU A 192 2.68 -16.12 16.63
CA LEU A 192 2.21 -17.24 17.45
C LEU A 192 2.69 -18.61 16.95
N ASN A 193 2.84 -18.81 15.64
CA ASN A 193 3.07 -20.12 15.04
C ASN A 193 4.55 -20.40 14.69
N ASN A 194 5.45 -19.39 14.76
CA ASN A 194 6.85 -19.55 14.46
C ASN A 194 7.70 -19.56 15.74
N ASN A 195 8.71 -20.42 15.79
CA ASN A 195 9.69 -20.44 16.86
C ASN A 195 10.68 -19.27 16.68
N LEU A 196 10.27 -18.09 17.10
CA LEU A 196 11.09 -16.89 17.02
C LEU A 196 12.11 -16.84 18.14
N SER A 197 13.34 -16.48 17.81
CA SER A 197 14.40 -16.20 18.78
C SER A 197 14.22 -14.85 19.46
N GLY A 198 13.60 -13.88 18.74
CA GLY A 198 13.32 -12.55 19.29
C GLY A 198 12.47 -11.68 18.38
N ILE A 199 11.95 -10.60 18.97
CA ILE A 199 11.22 -9.54 18.26
C ILE A 199 12.04 -8.26 18.33
N ILE A 200 12.27 -7.62 17.18
CA ILE A 200 12.75 -6.24 17.09
C ILE A 200 11.53 -5.35 16.89
N ASN A 201 11.10 -4.67 17.95
CA ASN A 201 9.94 -3.78 17.89
C ASN A 201 10.40 -2.36 17.61
N ILE A 202 10.01 -1.81 16.46
CA ILE A 202 10.34 -0.43 16.08
C ILE A 202 9.20 0.52 16.46
N VAL A 203 9.57 1.60 17.15
CA VAL A 203 8.65 2.63 17.68
C VAL A 203 9.08 3.99 17.17
N ASP A 204 8.14 4.76 16.66
CA ASP A 204 8.36 6.18 16.31
C ASP A 204 8.38 7.03 17.59
N ALA A 205 9.56 7.57 17.91
CA ALA A 205 9.80 8.42 19.07
C ALA A 205 9.02 9.74 19.03
N SER A 206 8.64 10.21 17.86
CA SER A 206 7.85 11.44 17.71
C SER A 206 6.38 11.25 18.10
N ASN A 207 5.87 10.00 17.99
CA ASN A 207 4.51 9.57 18.35
C ASN A 207 4.53 8.38 19.31
N ILE A 208 5.38 8.46 20.34
CA ILE A 208 5.75 7.32 21.18
C ILE A 208 4.57 6.67 21.89
N GLU A 209 3.65 7.46 22.46
CA GLU A 209 2.51 6.98 23.26
C GLU A 209 1.65 6.00 22.48
N ARG A 210 1.33 6.34 21.24
CA ARG A 210 0.56 5.48 20.37
C ARG A 210 1.30 4.23 19.94
N ASN A 211 2.58 4.38 19.61
CA ASN A 211 3.38 3.26 19.13
C ASN A 211 3.64 2.24 20.24
N LEU A 212 3.75 2.67 21.49
CA LEU A 212 3.92 1.79 22.64
C LEU A 212 2.68 0.91 22.92
N TYR A 213 1.50 1.23 22.40
CA TYR A 213 0.31 0.38 22.54
C TYR A 213 0.54 -1.03 21.95
N LEU A 214 1.11 -1.09 20.75
CA LEU A 214 1.51 -2.37 20.14
C LEU A 214 2.61 -3.05 20.96
N THR A 215 3.57 -2.28 21.47
CA THR A 215 4.65 -2.81 22.32
C THR A 215 4.10 -3.56 23.53
N MET A 216 3.05 -3.01 24.16
CA MET A 216 2.37 -3.65 25.29
C MET A 216 1.82 -5.03 24.91
N GLN A 217 1.15 -5.14 23.76
CA GLN A 217 0.57 -6.39 23.30
C GLN A 217 1.65 -7.42 22.88
N LEU A 218 2.75 -6.96 22.26
CA LEU A 218 3.88 -7.82 21.91
C LEU A 218 4.54 -8.41 23.14
N LYS A 219 4.65 -7.66 24.23
CA LYS A 219 5.19 -8.15 25.50
C LYS A 219 4.37 -9.30 26.11
N GLU A 220 3.05 -9.28 25.92
CA GLU A 220 2.16 -10.34 26.41
C GLU A 220 2.45 -11.71 25.77
N LEU A 221 3.11 -11.73 24.59
CA LEU A 221 3.55 -12.98 23.93
C LEU A 221 4.67 -13.69 24.67
N GLY A 222 5.46 -12.96 25.49
CA GLY A 222 6.56 -13.52 26.26
C GLY A 222 7.75 -13.99 25.40
N ILE A 223 7.89 -13.49 24.18
CA ILE A 223 9.02 -13.70 23.28
C ILE A 223 10.12 -12.68 23.64
N PRO A 224 11.42 -13.04 23.64
CA PRO A 224 12.51 -12.08 23.81
C PRO A 224 12.33 -10.87 22.88
N MET A 225 12.47 -9.64 23.40
CA MET A 225 12.15 -8.45 22.62
C MET A 225 13.09 -7.29 22.94
N VAL A 226 13.51 -6.57 21.90
CA VAL A 226 14.22 -5.28 22.00
C VAL A 226 13.37 -4.18 21.34
N LEU A 227 13.34 -3.00 21.96
CA LEU A 227 12.63 -1.83 21.42
C LEU A 227 13.62 -0.92 20.71
N ALA A 228 13.44 -0.75 19.40
CA ALA A 228 14.16 0.21 18.58
C ALA A 228 13.40 1.55 18.57
N LEU A 229 13.87 2.53 19.33
CA LEU A 229 13.27 3.85 19.43
C LEU A 229 13.78 4.73 18.29
N ASN A 230 13.04 4.73 17.18
CA ASN A 230 13.44 5.38 15.92
C ASN A 230 13.05 6.87 15.87
N MET A 231 13.63 7.61 14.93
CA MET A 231 13.41 9.06 14.71
C MET A 231 13.89 9.93 15.88
N MET A 232 14.88 9.45 16.62
CA MET A 232 15.47 10.22 17.72
C MET A 232 16.16 11.51 17.25
N ASP A 233 16.57 11.58 16.00
CA ASP A 233 17.10 12.78 15.36
C ASP A 233 16.00 13.86 15.21
N GLU A 234 14.77 13.49 14.90
CA GLU A 234 13.63 14.43 14.83
C GLU A 234 13.24 14.93 16.21
N VAL A 235 13.19 14.04 17.21
CA VAL A 235 12.92 14.43 18.60
C VAL A 235 13.95 15.46 19.09
N LYS A 236 15.25 15.20 18.87
CA LYS A 236 16.34 16.11 19.23
C LYS A 236 16.27 17.43 18.45
N ALA A 237 16.02 17.39 17.14
CA ALA A 237 15.91 18.59 16.30
C ALA A 237 14.77 19.51 16.73
N ASN A 238 13.68 18.95 17.27
CA ASN A 238 12.54 19.68 17.81
C ASN A 238 12.72 20.14 19.28
N GLY A 239 13.88 19.85 19.90
CA GLY A 239 14.16 20.23 21.28
C GLY A 239 13.50 19.34 22.34
N GLY A 240 12.98 18.16 21.93
CA GLY A 240 12.49 17.14 22.83
C GLY A 240 13.59 16.22 23.35
N SER A 241 13.30 15.47 24.40
CA SER A 241 14.16 14.41 24.92
C SER A 241 13.33 13.27 25.49
N ILE A 242 13.89 12.04 25.45
CA ILE A 242 13.30 10.84 26.03
C ILE A 242 14.32 10.26 27.01
N ARG A 243 13.86 9.95 28.21
CA ARG A 243 14.66 9.28 29.23
C ARG A 243 14.70 7.79 28.95
N VAL A 244 15.61 7.35 28.08
CA VAL A 244 15.68 5.99 27.56
C VAL A 244 15.85 4.98 28.68
N ASN A 245 16.73 5.25 29.67
CA ASN A 245 16.99 4.36 30.80
C ASN A 245 15.77 4.16 31.72
N ASP A 246 14.99 5.23 31.95
CA ASP A 246 13.77 5.14 32.73
C ASP A 246 12.68 4.35 31.95
N LEU A 247 12.59 4.59 30.64
CA LEU A 247 11.70 3.87 29.73
C LEU A 247 12.03 2.37 29.72
N GLU A 248 13.31 2.00 29.62
CA GLU A 248 13.80 0.63 29.68
C GLU A 248 13.47 -0.03 31.02
N ARG A 249 13.72 0.66 32.11
CA ARG A 249 13.44 0.17 33.47
C ARG A 249 11.95 -0.13 33.68
N ILE A 250 11.06 0.77 33.24
CA ILE A 250 9.62 0.63 33.43
C ILE A 250 9.05 -0.43 32.46
N LEU A 251 9.51 -0.45 31.22
CA LEU A 251 9.06 -1.44 30.23
C LEU A 251 9.68 -2.82 30.50
N GLY A 252 10.82 -2.91 31.16
CA GLY A 252 11.54 -4.17 31.43
C GLY A 252 11.98 -4.91 30.17
N ILE A 253 12.38 -4.16 29.13
CA ILE A 253 12.95 -4.60 27.87
C ILE A 253 14.05 -3.63 27.46
N PRO A 254 15.12 -4.06 26.77
CA PRO A 254 16.13 -3.16 26.23
C PRO A 254 15.52 -2.13 25.27
N VAL A 255 15.89 -0.87 25.42
CA VAL A 255 15.43 0.26 24.58
C VAL A 255 16.62 0.93 23.92
N VAL A 256 16.77 0.81 22.63
CA VAL A 256 17.90 1.35 21.87
C VAL A 256 17.44 2.56 21.04
N PRO A 257 17.98 3.76 21.31
CA PRO A 257 17.66 4.95 20.53
C PRO A 257 18.37 4.91 19.17
N ILE A 258 17.61 4.99 18.09
CA ILE A 258 18.14 4.89 16.72
C ILE A 258 17.67 6.05 15.81
N SER A 259 18.40 6.25 14.71
CA SER A 259 17.91 6.92 13.51
C SER A 259 18.18 6.04 12.29
N ALA A 260 17.15 5.34 11.83
CA ALA A 260 17.27 4.42 10.69
C ALA A 260 17.70 5.16 9.40
N VAL A 261 17.27 6.42 9.22
CA VAL A 261 17.64 7.25 8.06
C VAL A 261 19.13 7.62 8.09
N LYS A 262 19.68 7.95 9.26
CA LYS A 262 21.08 8.33 9.44
C LYS A 262 22.00 7.13 9.70
N ASN A 263 21.45 5.94 9.88
CA ASN A 263 22.19 4.72 10.26
C ASN A 263 22.91 4.86 11.62
N GLU A 264 22.26 5.55 12.58
CA GLU A 264 22.76 5.74 13.94
C GLU A 264 22.10 4.71 14.88
N GLY A 265 22.89 4.09 15.79
CA GLY A 265 22.44 3.15 16.82
C GLY A 265 22.08 1.75 16.29
N ILE A 266 22.31 1.44 15.00
CA ILE A 266 21.89 0.16 14.40
C ILE A 266 22.74 -1.01 14.88
N ASP A 267 24.06 -0.82 15.01
CA ASP A 267 24.96 -1.89 15.46
C ASP A 267 24.65 -2.24 16.94
N GLU A 268 24.40 -1.24 17.78
CA GLU A 268 23.97 -1.42 19.18
C GLU A 268 22.63 -2.18 19.26
N LEU A 269 21.68 -1.87 18.38
CA LEU A 269 20.41 -2.59 18.28
C LEU A 269 20.61 -4.07 17.93
N ILE A 270 21.52 -4.36 16.99
CA ILE A 270 21.84 -5.73 16.59
C ILE A 270 22.46 -6.51 17.76
N ASP A 271 23.41 -5.88 18.47
CA ASP A 271 24.08 -6.50 19.62
C ASP A 271 23.06 -6.85 20.71
N HIS A 272 22.15 -5.93 21.06
CA HIS A 272 21.09 -6.19 22.02
C HIS A 272 20.12 -7.29 21.54
N ALA A 273 19.71 -7.28 20.27
CA ALA A 273 18.82 -8.30 19.71
C ALA A 273 19.44 -9.69 19.78
N ILE A 274 20.71 -9.83 19.38
CA ILE A 274 21.43 -11.11 19.45
C ILE A 274 21.61 -11.57 20.89
N HIS A 275 21.88 -10.63 21.81
CA HIS A 275 22.06 -10.94 23.22
C HIS A 275 20.78 -11.53 23.82
N ILE A 276 19.65 -10.83 23.75
CA ILE A 276 18.39 -11.29 24.32
C ILE A 276 17.95 -12.64 23.72
N ALA A 277 18.18 -12.85 22.42
CA ALA A 277 17.85 -14.08 21.74
C ALA A 277 18.72 -15.27 22.23
N ARG A 278 20.01 -15.06 22.40
CA ARG A 278 20.95 -16.10 22.88
C ARG A 278 20.67 -16.53 24.31
N TYR A 279 20.35 -15.59 25.18
CA TYR A 279 20.10 -15.85 26.59
C TYR A 279 18.64 -16.14 26.91
N GLY A 280 17.73 -16.03 25.90
CA GLY A 280 16.31 -16.26 26.09
C GLY A 280 15.67 -15.27 27.09
N GLU A 281 16.15 -14.03 27.11
CA GLU A 281 15.68 -13.01 28.05
C GLU A 281 14.27 -12.58 27.69
N LYS A 282 13.30 -13.04 28.47
CA LYS A 282 11.89 -12.71 28.28
C LYS A 282 11.59 -11.33 28.85
N PRO A 283 10.67 -10.57 28.23
CA PRO A 283 10.17 -9.31 28.77
C PRO A 283 9.71 -9.48 30.22
N ALA A 284 10.03 -8.51 31.06
CA ALA A 284 9.51 -8.49 32.44
C ALA A 284 7.97 -8.47 32.41
N ARG A 285 7.35 -9.14 33.36
CA ARG A 285 5.89 -9.08 33.55
C ARG A 285 5.51 -7.62 33.80
N MET A 286 4.48 -7.16 33.10
CA MET A 286 3.93 -5.85 33.38
C MET A 286 2.88 -6.02 34.47
N ASP A 287 3.19 -5.50 35.64
CA ASP A 287 2.23 -5.35 36.70
C ASP A 287 1.63 -3.95 36.58
N PHE A 288 0.36 -3.89 36.18
CA PHE A 288 -0.42 -2.66 36.11
C PHE A 288 -0.94 -2.24 37.48
N CYS A 289 -0.39 -2.85 38.54
CA CYS A 289 -0.74 -2.45 39.90
C CYS A 289 -0.35 -0.98 40.08
N SER A 290 -1.33 -0.13 40.28
CA SER A 290 -1.06 1.18 40.88
C SER A 290 -0.62 0.96 42.32
N ASP A 291 0.35 1.74 42.79
CA ASP A 291 0.70 1.83 44.20
C ASP A 291 -0.45 2.39 45.05
N SER A 292 -1.65 2.55 44.50
CA SER A 292 -2.83 3.01 45.19
C SER A 292 -3.48 1.83 45.93
N ASP A 293 -3.51 1.90 47.24
CA ASP A 293 -4.32 1.01 48.12
C ASP A 293 -5.83 1.21 47.92
N ASP A 294 -6.25 1.88 46.83
CA ASP A 294 -7.67 2.13 46.54
C ASP A 294 -8.29 0.87 45.88
N PRO A 295 -9.17 0.15 46.58
CA PRO A 295 -9.83 -1.04 46.02
C PRO A 295 -10.75 -0.71 44.83
N HIS A 296 -11.10 0.55 44.61
CA HIS A 296 -11.96 1.04 43.53
C HIS A 296 -11.19 1.60 42.31
N ASP A 297 -9.84 1.47 42.27
CA ASP A 297 -9.07 1.86 41.11
C ASP A 297 -9.45 0.99 39.91
N PRO A 298 -9.97 1.57 38.78
CA PRO A 298 -10.38 0.84 37.61
C PRO A 298 -9.25 0.01 36.99
N VAL A 299 -8.00 0.50 37.08
CA VAL A 299 -6.82 -0.20 36.55
C VAL A 299 -6.55 -1.47 37.37
N ALA A 300 -6.68 -1.39 38.68
CA ALA A 300 -6.52 -2.53 39.59
C ALA A 300 -7.62 -3.59 39.37
N ALA A 301 -8.86 -3.17 39.08
CA ALA A 301 -9.95 -4.10 38.77
C ALA A 301 -9.69 -4.96 37.53
N VAL A 302 -9.23 -4.34 36.45
CA VAL A 302 -8.86 -5.05 35.22
C VAL A 302 -7.70 -6.01 35.47
N HIS A 303 -6.70 -5.58 36.23
CA HIS A 303 -5.53 -6.41 36.56
C HIS A 303 -5.93 -7.65 37.37
N ARG A 304 -6.78 -7.50 38.41
CA ARG A 304 -7.32 -8.63 39.18
C ARG A 304 -8.07 -9.62 38.30
N CYS A 305 -8.92 -9.12 37.40
CA CYS A 305 -9.67 -9.96 36.46
C CYS A 305 -8.73 -10.80 35.59
N ILE A 306 -7.71 -10.17 34.96
CA ILE A 306 -6.77 -10.89 34.10
C ILE A 306 -5.96 -11.91 34.89
N HIS A 307 -5.52 -11.60 36.10
CA HIS A 307 -4.77 -12.58 36.95
C HIS A 307 -5.64 -13.76 37.35
N SER A 308 -6.86 -13.51 37.80
CA SER A 308 -7.77 -14.59 38.22
C SER A 308 -8.15 -15.47 37.02
N ALA A 309 -8.48 -14.86 35.88
CA ALA A 309 -8.79 -15.56 34.64
C ALA A 309 -7.59 -16.36 34.10
N ALA A 310 -6.36 -15.81 34.20
CA ALA A 310 -5.15 -16.53 33.81
C ALA A 310 -4.94 -17.77 34.69
N THR A 311 -5.12 -17.68 35.99
CA THR A 311 -4.98 -18.82 36.90
C THR A 311 -6.06 -19.88 36.64
N LEU A 312 -7.29 -19.47 36.34
CA LEU A 312 -8.41 -20.37 36.04
C LEU A 312 -8.19 -21.17 34.76
N LEU A 313 -7.69 -20.49 33.70
CA LEU A 313 -7.63 -21.02 32.35
C LEU A 313 -6.23 -21.49 31.92
N GLU A 314 -5.19 -21.36 32.77
CA GLU A 314 -3.81 -21.73 32.43
C GLU A 314 -3.64 -23.14 31.86
N PRO A 315 -4.27 -24.19 32.42
CA PRO A 315 -4.12 -25.53 31.87
C PRO A 315 -4.68 -25.65 30.45
N ASP A 316 -5.84 -25.03 30.19
CA ASP A 316 -6.53 -25.11 28.90
C ASP A 316 -5.81 -24.30 27.82
N ILE A 317 -5.30 -23.11 28.19
CA ILE A 317 -4.50 -22.27 27.29
C ILE A 317 -3.16 -22.93 26.94
N ARG A 318 -2.49 -23.56 27.91
CA ARG A 318 -1.24 -24.30 27.65
C ARG A 318 -1.47 -25.53 26.76
N ALA A 319 -2.60 -26.22 26.92
CA ALA A 319 -2.99 -27.32 26.07
C ALA A 319 -3.21 -26.88 24.61
N ALA A 320 -3.71 -25.65 24.40
CA ALA A 320 -3.81 -25.03 23.08
C ALA A 320 -2.47 -24.49 22.54
N GLY A 321 -1.36 -24.56 23.29
CA GLY A 321 -0.03 -24.11 22.86
C GLY A 321 0.12 -22.59 22.80
N LEU A 322 -0.73 -21.82 23.47
CA LEU A 322 -0.74 -20.38 23.43
C LEU A 322 -0.06 -19.74 24.66
N PRO A 323 0.52 -18.53 24.54
CA PRO A 323 1.03 -17.77 25.67
C PRO A 323 -0.11 -17.40 26.63
N VAL A 324 -0.01 -17.79 27.89
CA VAL A 324 -1.10 -17.68 28.87
C VAL A 324 -1.59 -16.23 29.03
N ARG A 325 -0.68 -15.27 29.21
CA ARG A 325 -1.04 -13.86 29.41
C ARG A 325 -1.78 -13.30 28.20
N PHE A 326 -1.21 -13.48 27.00
CA PHE A 326 -1.80 -13.03 25.75
C PHE A 326 -3.20 -13.63 25.51
N ALA A 327 -3.28 -14.96 25.62
CA ALA A 327 -4.55 -15.65 25.38
C ALA A 327 -5.63 -15.24 26.39
N THR A 328 -5.29 -15.11 27.67
CA THR A 328 -6.24 -14.65 28.70
C THR A 328 -6.72 -13.23 28.42
N THR A 329 -5.82 -12.30 28.10
CA THR A 329 -6.19 -10.92 27.78
C THR A 329 -7.12 -10.89 26.56
N LYS A 330 -6.81 -11.67 25.51
CA LYS A 330 -7.65 -11.76 24.30
C LYS A 330 -9.01 -12.43 24.55
N LEU A 331 -9.09 -13.41 25.46
CA LEU A 331 -10.38 -13.98 25.91
C LEU A 331 -11.23 -12.93 26.64
N VAL A 332 -10.64 -12.16 27.54
CA VAL A 332 -11.33 -11.05 28.21
C VAL A 332 -11.80 -10.01 27.20
N GLU A 333 -11.01 -9.69 26.15
CA GLU A 333 -11.39 -8.82 25.02
C GLU A 333 -12.45 -9.44 24.09
N SER A 334 -12.88 -10.69 24.29
CA SER A 334 -13.80 -11.41 23.39
C SER A 334 -13.26 -11.68 21.97
N ASP A 335 -11.96 -11.90 21.82
CA ASP A 335 -11.36 -12.25 20.52
C ASP A 335 -11.86 -13.62 20.03
N GLU A 336 -12.68 -13.63 18.96
CA GLU A 336 -13.32 -14.84 18.43
C GLU A 336 -12.28 -15.86 17.94
N LEU A 337 -11.18 -15.42 17.34
CA LEU A 337 -10.16 -16.34 16.82
C LEU A 337 -9.37 -17.05 17.94
N ILE A 338 -9.27 -16.44 19.11
CA ILE A 338 -8.67 -17.09 20.27
C ILE A 338 -9.68 -17.99 20.97
N LYS A 339 -10.96 -17.59 21.05
CA LYS A 339 -12.03 -18.45 21.57
C LYS A 339 -12.16 -19.76 20.78
N GLU A 340 -12.04 -19.71 19.46
CA GLU A 340 -12.11 -20.92 18.62
C GLU A 340 -10.93 -21.87 18.84
N LYS A 341 -9.76 -21.36 19.24
CA LYS A 341 -8.56 -22.17 19.50
C LYS A 341 -8.54 -22.81 20.89
N ILE A 342 -9.30 -22.27 21.85
CA ILE A 342 -9.30 -22.71 23.24
C ILE A 342 -10.66 -23.28 23.59
N MET A 343 -10.70 -24.61 23.85
CA MET A 343 -11.90 -25.25 24.38
C MET A 343 -11.99 -25.01 25.88
N ILE A 344 -12.79 -24.02 26.30
CA ILE A 344 -13.04 -23.76 27.71
C ILE A 344 -14.13 -24.75 28.19
N PRO A 345 -13.87 -25.58 29.24
CA PRO A 345 -14.90 -26.42 29.83
C PRO A 345 -16.09 -25.61 30.37
N GLU A 346 -17.30 -26.14 30.25
CA GLU A 346 -18.55 -25.45 30.61
C GLU A 346 -18.54 -24.99 32.09
N GLU A 347 -17.94 -25.80 32.97
CA GLU A 347 -17.79 -25.48 34.41
C GLU A 347 -16.92 -24.23 34.67
N LYS A 348 -15.95 -23.94 33.80
CA LYS A 348 -15.07 -22.79 33.92
C LYS A 348 -15.63 -21.54 33.24
N HIS A 349 -16.56 -21.73 32.31
CA HIS A 349 -17.15 -20.63 31.55
C HIS A 349 -17.93 -19.68 32.46
N ASP A 350 -18.78 -20.22 33.33
CA ASP A 350 -19.56 -19.44 34.30
C ASP A 350 -18.65 -18.66 35.26
N ALA A 351 -17.59 -19.30 35.74
CA ALA A 351 -16.61 -18.64 36.61
C ALA A 351 -15.87 -17.52 35.90
N PHE A 352 -15.49 -17.72 34.65
CA PHE A 352 -14.82 -16.71 33.80
C PHE A 352 -15.74 -15.52 33.54
N ASP A 353 -17.00 -15.76 33.15
CA ASP A 353 -17.98 -14.70 32.89
C ASP A 353 -18.33 -13.92 34.19
N HIS A 354 -18.31 -14.58 35.32
CA HIS A 354 -18.48 -13.90 36.60
C HIS A 354 -17.32 -12.95 36.94
N LEU A 355 -16.06 -13.38 36.70
CA LEU A 355 -14.87 -12.52 36.86
C LEU A 355 -14.93 -11.28 35.95
N VAL A 356 -15.35 -11.46 34.71
CA VAL A 356 -15.52 -10.35 33.76
C VAL A 356 -16.65 -9.42 34.22
N SER A 357 -17.76 -9.96 34.70
CA SER A 357 -18.89 -9.17 35.17
C SER A 357 -18.53 -8.30 36.39
N ILE A 358 -17.72 -8.83 37.32
CA ILE A 358 -17.21 -8.04 38.47
C ILE A 358 -16.37 -6.87 37.97
N MET A 359 -15.44 -7.14 37.06
CA MET A 359 -14.59 -6.09 36.49
C MET A 359 -15.42 -4.99 35.81
N GLN A 360 -16.45 -5.36 35.04
CA GLN A 360 -17.35 -4.39 34.39
C GLN A 360 -18.13 -3.56 35.40
N GLN A 361 -18.56 -4.14 36.50
CA GLN A 361 -19.26 -3.42 37.58
C GLN A 361 -18.31 -2.46 38.30
N GLU A 362 -17.09 -2.87 38.61
CA GLU A 362 -16.10 -2.03 39.30
C GLU A 362 -15.59 -0.89 38.43
N THR A 363 -15.42 -1.12 37.13
CA THR A 363 -14.91 -0.10 36.20
C THR A 363 -16.00 0.80 35.62
N GLY A 364 -17.28 0.36 35.67
CA GLY A 364 -18.38 1.05 34.98
C GLY A 364 -18.25 1.01 33.44
N MET A 365 -17.31 0.23 32.89
CA MET A 365 -17.02 0.10 31.46
C MET A 365 -17.25 -1.33 31.01
N ASP A 366 -17.53 -1.51 29.73
CA ASP A 366 -17.48 -2.85 29.15
C ASP A 366 -16.03 -3.37 29.07
N ARG A 367 -15.87 -4.70 28.93
CA ARG A 367 -14.59 -5.39 29.01
C ARG A 367 -13.53 -4.91 28.00
N GLU A 368 -13.96 -4.55 26.80
CA GLU A 368 -13.06 -4.09 25.73
C GLU A 368 -12.56 -2.67 26.04
N ALA A 369 -13.45 -1.77 26.42
CA ALA A 369 -13.10 -0.41 26.79
C ALA A 369 -12.26 -0.35 28.08
N ALA A 370 -12.56 -1.18 29.08
CA ALA A 370 -11.80 -1.25 30.32
C ALA A 370 -10.33 -1.65 30.07
N LEU A 371 -10.09 -2.67 29.23
CA LEU A 371 -8.74 -3.11 28.86
C LEU A 371 -7.97 -2.06 28.05
N ALA A 372 -8.61 -1.45 27.06
CA ALA A 372 -8.00 -0.40 26.28
C ALA A 372 -7.67 0.81 27.16
N ASN A 373 -8.60 1.23 28.03
CA ASN A 373 -8.40 2.34 28.93
C ASN A 373 -7.24 2.07 29.91
N MET A 374 -7.16 0.88 30.50
CA MET A 374 -6.05 0.48 31.38
C MET A 374 -4.69 0.66 30.65
N ARG A 375 -4.57 0.15 29.42
CA ARG A 375 -3.32 0.27 28.65
C ARG A 375 -2.96 1.73 28.36
N PHE A 376 -3.92 2.53 27.92
CA PHE A 376 -3.66 3.95 27.61
C PHE A 376 -3.37 4.77 28.87
N THR A 377 -4.03 4.54 29.98
CA THR A 377 -3.72 5.21 31.26
C THR A 377 -2.30 4.91 31.72
N PHE A 378 -1.87 3.66 31.59
CA PHE A 378 -0.49 3.28 31.88
C PHE A 378 0.50 3.99 30.95
N LEU A 379 0.23 3.98 29.63
CA LEU A 379 1.10 4.63 28.63
C LEU A 379 1.18 6.15 28.81
N GLU A 380 0.07 6.78 29.16
CA GLU A 380 0.03 8.22 29.45
C GLU A 380 0.91 8.55 30.68
N LYS A 381 0.78 7.76 31.77
CA LYS A 381 1.67 7.90 32.96
C LYS A 381 3.14 7.71 32.58
N LEU A 382 3.45 6.62 31.85
CA LEU A 382 4.80 6.32 31.39
C LEU A 382 5.38 7.46 30.55
N CYS A 383 4.64 7.95 29.55
CA CYS A 383 5.11 9.03 28.67
C CYS A 383 5.25 10.36 29.43
N ARG A 384 4.37 10.65 30.38
CA ARG A 384 4.49 11.83 31.23
C ARG A 384 5.76 11.82 32.07
N GLU A 385 6.20 10.65 32.52
CA GLU A 385 7.41 10.50 33.32
C GLU A 385 8.69 10.47 32.50
N THR A 386 8.65 9.92 31.27
CA THR A 386 9.85 9.63 30.48
C THR A 386 10.07 10.53 29.27
N VAL A 387 9.01 11.19 28.77
CA VAL A 387 9.06 11.98 27.52
C VAL A 387 8.93 13.47 27.80
N VAL A 388 9.95 14.24 27.45
CA VAL A 388 9.88 15.69 27.44
C VAL A 388 9.44 16.13 26.04
N ARG A 389 8.16 16.51 25.92
CA ARG A 389 7.61 16.97 24.63
C ARG A 389 8.14 18.39 24.33
N PRO A 390 8.64 18.65 23.11
CA PRO A 390 8.94 20.00 22.69
C PRO A 390 7.64 20.82 22.58
N HIS A 391 7.79 22.16 22.65
CA HIS A 391 6.74 23.02 22.12
C HIS A 391 6.46 22.63 20.67
N GLU A 392 5.20 22.73 20.21
CA GLU A 392 4.70 22.36 18.88
C GLU A 392 5.82 22.33 17.82
N SER A 393 6.06 21.15 17.23
CA SER A 393 7.18 20.99 16.31
C SER A 393 7.04 21.95 15.13
N LYS A 394 8.14 22.57 14.70
CA LYS A 394 8.15 23.46 13.53
C LYS A 394 7.64 22.72 12.28
N GLU A 395 7.88 21.43 12.21
CA GLU A 395 7.43 20.54 11.13
C GLU A 395 5.92 20.36 11.13
N HIS A 396 5.32 20.18 12.32
CA HIS A 396 3.86 20.09 12.42
C HIS A 396 3.19 21.41 11.99
N LYS A 397 3.69 22.58 12.44
CA LYS A 397 3.20 23.90 11.99
C LYS A 397 3.32 24.07 10.49
N ARG A 398 4.43 23.62 9.90
CA ARG A 398 4.65 23.66 8.45
C ARG A 398 3.70 22.71 7.72
N SER A 399 3.51 21.51 8.23
CA SER A 399 2.56 20.53 7.67
C SER A 399 1.13 21.07 7.70
N MET A 400 0.70 21.68 8.81
CA MET A 400 -0.62 22.32 8.93
C MET A 400 -0.79 23.49 7.94
N ALA A 401 0.25 24.29 7.72
CA ALA A 401 0.20 25.40 6.74
C ALA A 401 0.07 24.88 5.30
N ILE A 402 0.81 23.82 4.95
CA ILE A 402 0.74 23.16 3.64
C ILE A 402 -0.64 22.49 3.46
N ASP A 403 -1.13 21.80 4.49
CA ASP A 403 -2.43 21.13 4.45
C ASP A 403 -3.60 22.10 4.27
N ARG A 404 -3.51 23.33 4.80
CA ARG A 404 -4.52 24.36 4.57
C ARG A 404 -4.74 24.65 3.08
N LEU A 405 -3.67 24.57 2.28
CA LEU A 405 -3.73 24.72 0.83
C LEU A 405 -4.14 23.42 0.14
N LEU A 406 -3.48 22.30 0.45
CA LEU A 406 -3.63 21.03 -0.27
C LEU A 406 -4.90 20.26 0.06
N THR A 407 -5.48 20.49 1.25
CA THR A 407 -6.74 19.86 1.69
C THR A 407 -7.87 20.87 1.90
N GLY A 408 -7.69 22.11 1.48
CA GLY A 408 -8.70 23.18 1.60
C GLY A 408 -9.94 22.90 0.75
N LYS A 409 -11.10 23.37 1.22
CA LYS A 409 -12.43 23.12 0.59
C LYS A 409 -12.48 23.41 -0.91
N TYR A 410 -11.85 24.49 -1.37
CA TYR A 410 -11.86 24.93 -2.77
C TYR A 410 -10.52 24.73 -3.48
N THR A 411 -9.43 24.55 -2.74
CA THR A 411 -8.06 24.47 -3.26
C THR A 411 -7.58 23.04 -3.48
N ALA A 412 -8.14 22.06 -2.76
CA ALA A 412 -7.65 20.67 -2.80
C ALA A 412 -7.68 20.07 -4.21
N VAL A 413 -8.82 20.15 -4.91
CA VAL A 413 -8.97 19.55 -6.24
C VAL A 413 -8.15 20.30 -7.30
N PRO A 414 -8.15 21.65 -7.39
CA PRO A 414 -7.27 22.39 -8.31
C PRO A 414 -5.78 22.13 -8.06
N CYS A 415 -5.33 22.13 -6.79
CA CYS A 415 -3.94 21.82 -6.46
C CYS A 415 -3.56 20.39 -6.87
N PHE A 416 -4.44 19.43 -6.59
CA PHE A 416 -4.25 18.05 -7.01
C PHE A 416 -4.08 17.93 -8.54
N LEU A 417 -5.02 18.52 -9.31
CA LEU A 417 -4.94 18.49 -10.77
C LEU A 417 -3.67 19.19 -11.28
N GLY A 418 -3.27 20.31 -10.67
CA GLY A 418 -2.05 21.02 -11.02
C GLY A 418 -0.77 20.19 -10.77
N ILE A 419 -0.67 19.52 -9.61
CA ILE A 419 0.48 18.66 -9.28
C ILE A 419 0.55 17.47 -10.23
N ILE A 420 -0.57 16.79 -10.50
CA ILE A 420 -0.60 15.65 -11.41
C ILE A 420 -0.30 16.06 -12.85
N ALA A 421 -0.86 17.19 -13.31
CA ALA A 421 -0.54 17.73 -14.62
C ALA A 421 0.95 18.06 -14.76
N LEU A 422 1.56 18.64 -13.72
CA LEU A 422 2.99 18.91 -13.68
C LEU A 422 3.83 17.62 -13.74
N VAL A 423 3.47 16.61 -12.94
CA VAL A 423 4.15 15.30 -12.95
C VAL A 423 4.07 14.66 -14.32
N PHE A 424 2.88 14.63 -14.94
CA PHE A 424 2.71 14.05 -16.28
C PHE A 424 3.43 14.88 -17.35
N PHE A 425 3.40 16.21 -17.28
CA PHE A 425 4.14 17.06 -18.21
C PHE A 425 5.64 16.80 -18.13
N LEU A 426 6.21 16.76 -16.93
CA LEU A 426 7.64 16.47 -16.73
C LEU A 426 8.00 15.05 -17.19
N THR A 427 7.13 14.07 -16.94
CA THR A 427 7.37 12.67 -17.32
C THR A 427 7.27 12.46 -18.82
N PHE A 428 6.21 12.91 -19.46
CA PHE A 428 5.92 12.55 -20.86
C PHE A 428 6.38 13.59 -21.89
N SER A 429 6.64 14.84 -21.49
CA SER A 429 7.00 15.91 -22.45
C SER A 429 8.41 16.47 -22.24
N VAL A 430 9.00 16.31 -21.07
CA VAL A 430 10.32 16.91 -20.76
C VAL A 430 11.37 15.85 -20.47
N ILE A 431 11.39 15.33 -19.25
CA ILE A 431 12.47 14.47 -18.76
C ILE A 431 12.37 13.07 -19.37
N GLY A 432 11.19 12.44 -19.24
CA GLY A 432 11.01 11.09 -19.74
C GLY A 432 11.09 11.01 -21.26
N ALA A 433 10.56 11.99 -22.01
CA ALA A 433 10.69 12.08 -23.46
C ALA A 433 12.16 12.20 -23.88
N ALA A 434 12.89 13.18 -23.34
CA ALA A 434 14.31 13.38 -23.69
C ALA A 434 15.20 12.15 -23.38
N LEU A 435 14.95 11.48 -22.25
CA LEU A 435 15.67 10.25 -21.90
C LEU A 435 15.28 9.06 -22.80
N SER A 436 13.99 8.97 -23.20
CA SER A 436 13.53 7.95 -24.14
C SER A 436 14.08 8.16 -25.54
N ASP A 437 14.14 9.41 -26.02
CA ASP A 437 14.76 9.74 -27.31
C ASP A 437 16.25 9.38 -27.32
N LEU A 438 16.97 9.68 -26.24
CA LEU A 438 18.38 9.28 -26.09
C LEU A 438 18.56 7.76 -26.09
N MET A 439 17.65 7.04 -25.38
CA MET A 439 17.66 5.58 -25.36
C MET A 439 17.37 5.02 -26.75
N GLN A 440 16.40 5.59 -27.48
CA GLN A 440 16.05 5.19 -28.84
C GLN A 440 17.22 5.35 -29.80
N LEU A 441 17.95 6.49 -29.74
CA LEU A 441 19.18 6.68 -30.53
C LEU A 441 20.23 5.59 -30.25
N GLY A 442 20.39 5.20 -29.00
CA GLY A 442 21.28 4.09 -28.62
C GLY A 442 20.82 2.74 -29.17
N ILE A 443 19.53 2.46 -29.13
CA ILE A 443 18.92 1.23 -29.65
C ILE A 443 19.09 1.18 -31.19
N ASP A 444 18.77 2.28 -31.88
CA ASP A 444 18.87 2.37 -33.33
C ASP A 444 20.32 2.17 -33.80
N TYR A 445 21.28 2.77 -33.06
CA TYR A 445 22.71 2.57 -33.36
C TYR A 445 23.13 1.09 -33.18
N LEU A 446 22.73 0.45 -32.08
CA LEU A 446 23.02 -0.96 -31.82
C LEU A 446 22.34 -1.88 -32.86
N THR A 447 21.08 -1.61 -33.18
CA THR A 447 20.34 -2.36 -34.20
C THR A 447 21.00 -2.21 -35.56
N GLY A 448 21.45 -1.00 -35.95
CA GLY A 448 22.18 -0.74 -37.16
C GLY A 448 23.55 -1.45 -37.23
N LEU A 449 24.25 -1.56 -36.10
CA LEU A 449 25.48 -2.37 -36.02
C LEU A 449 25.20 -3.87 -36.22
N ILE A 450 24.14 -4.39 -35.62
CA ILE A 450 23.73 -5.79 -35.75
C ILE A 450 23.30 -6.06 -37.19
N ASP A 451 22.49 -5.19 -37.79
CA ASP A 451 22.04 -5.27 -39.19
C ASP A 451 23.19 -5.29 -40.19
N SER A 452 24.14 -4.35 -40.03
CA SER A 452 25.36 -4.28 -40.85
C SER A 452 26.23 -5.54 -40.70
N GLY A 453 26.35 -6.06 -39.46
CA GLY A 453 27.10 -7.28 -39.18
C GLY A 453 26.46 -8.52 -39.80
N LEU A 454 25.14 -8.67 -39.72
CA LEU A 454 24.41 -9.78 -40.31
C LEU A 454 24.45 -9.74 -41.84
N THR A 455 24.38 -8.53 -42.43
CA THR A 455 24.51 -8.30 -43.87
C THR A 455 25.91 -8.65 -44.33
N TYR A 456 26.97 -8.25 -43.60
CA TYR A 456 28.35 -8.59 -43.91
C TYR A 456 28.64 -10.11 -43.89
N LEU A 457 27.96 -10.84 -43.01
CA LEU A 457 28.07 -12.28 -42.86
C LEU A 457 27.17 -13.05 -43.85
N GLU A 458 26.46 -12.38 -44.75
CA GLU A 458 25.54 -12.95 -45.75
C GLU A 458 24.56 -13.99 -45.16
N ILE A 459 24.01 -13.70 -43.98
CA ILE A 459 23.13 -14.61 -43.26
C ILE A 459 21.80 -14.73 -44.00
N ASN A 460 21.16 -15.92 -43.89
CA ASN A 460 19.84 -16.19 -44.48
C ASN A 460 18.83 -15.06 -44.16
N PRO A 461 18.14 -14.50 -45.19
CA PRO A 461 17.23 -13.36 -45.03
C PRO A 461 16.14 -13.55 -43.95
N VAL A 462 15.67 -14.78 -43.71
CA VAL A 462 14.69 -15.10 -42.68
C VAL A 462 15.30 -14.94 -41.29
N VAL A 463 16.54 -15.40 -41.07
CA VAL A 463 17.26 -15.26 -39.82
C VAL A 463 17.61 -13.79 -39.56
N HIS A 464 18.01 -13.08 -40.62
CA HIS A 464 18.27 -11.65 -40.58
C HIS A 464 17.03 -10.88 -40.09
N SER A 465 15.87 -11.09 -40.72
CA SER A 465 14.60 -10.49 -40.30
C SER A 465 14.17 -10.91 -38.88
N LEU A 466 14.38 -12.18 -38.51
CA LEU A 466 14.11 -12.61 -37.12
C LEU A 466 14.91 -11.79 -36.10
N VAL A 467 16.20 -11.58 -36.38
CA VAL A 467 17.07 -10.86 -35.45
C VAL A 467 16.75 -9.37 -35.41
N VAL A 468 16.63 -8.74 -36.57
CA VAL A 468 16.44 -7.28 -36.69
C VAL A 468 14.98 -6.91 -36.36
N ASP A 469 14.01 -7.47 -37.11
CA ASP A 469 12.59 -7.08 -37.01
C ASP A 469 11.86 -7.78 -35.84
N GLY A 470 12.26 -9.01 -35.52
CA GLY A 470 11.66 -9.77 -34.40
C GLY A 470 12.29 -9.44 -33.05
N ILE A 471 13.61 -9.65 -32.94
CA ILE A 471 14.30 -9.54 -31.62
C ILE A 471 14.68 -8.09 -31.32
N CYS A 472 15.44 -7.43 -32.20
CA CYS A 472 15.92 -6.07 -31.92
C CYS A 472 14.77 -5.07 -31.83
N ALA A 473 13.80 -5.13 -32.72
CA ALA A 473 12.64 -4.27 -32.68
C ALA A 473 11.77 -4.54 -31.44
N GLY A 474 11.54 -5.82 -31.05
CA GLY A 474 10.78 -6.19 -29.86
C GLY A 474 11.47 -5.78 -28.57
N VAL A 475 12.77 -6.02 -28.43
CA VAL A 475 13.56 -5.59 -27.28
C VAL A 475 13.68 -4.06 -27.23
N GLY A 476 13.93 -3.43 -28.37
CA GLY A 476 14.07 -2.00 -28.51
C GLY A 476 12.82 -1.25 -28.06
N SER A 477 11.65 -1.71 -28.46
CA SER A 477 10.37 -1.09 -28.06
C SER A 477 10.17 -1.09 -26.54
N VAL A 478 10.57 -2.14 -25.83
CA VAL A 478 10.49 -2.19 -24.36
C VAL A 478 11.49 -1.26 -23.72
N LEU A 479 12.74 -1.25 -24.20
CA LEU A 479 13.81 -0.44 -23.65
C LEU A 479 13.60 1.06 -23.87
N SER A 480 13.02 1.46 -25.00
CA SER A 480 12.75 2.87 -25.31
C SER A 480 11.75 3.51 -24.34
N PHE A 481 10.80 2.75 -23.80
CA PHE A 481 9.84 3.26 -22.80
C PHE A 481 10.33 3.19 -21.35
N LEU A 482 11.40 2.44 -21.09
CA LEU A 482 11.91 2.26 -19.73
C LEU A 482 12.26 3.59 -19.04
N PRO A 483 12.94 4.57 -19.68
CA PRO A 483 13.24 5.86 -19.05
C PRO A 483 12.01 6.65 -18.66
N THR A 484 10.97 6.66 -19.50
CA THR A 484 9.70 7.32 -19.16
C THR A 484 9.04 6.68 -17.95
N ILE A 485 9.02 5.34 -17.86
CA ILE A 485 8.45 4.61 -16.73
C ILE A 485 9.26 4.87 -15.45
N VAL A 486 10.58 4.87 -15.53
CA VAL A 486 11.47 5.18 -14.40
C VAL A 486 11.24 6.61 -13.89
N THR A 487 11.10 7.58 -14.82
CA THR A 487 10.79 8.98 -14.47
C THR A 487 9.42 9.11 -13.80
N LEU A 488 8.42 8.38 -14.28
CA LEU A 488 7.10 8.34 -13.64
C LEU A 488 7.19 7.79 -12.20
N PHE A 489 7.88 6.67 -12.03
CA PHE A 489 8.08 6.10 -10.70
C PHE A 489 8.85 7.03 -9.76
N PHE A 490 9.83 7.77 -10.28
CA PHE A 490 10.55 8.79 -9.51
C PHE A 490 9.60 9.81 -8.91
N PHE A 491 8.78 10.45 -9.72
CA PHE A 491 7.83 11.46 -9.23
C PHE A 491 6.76 10.86 -8.31
N LEU A 492 6.22 9.68 -8.64
CA LEU A 492 5.23 9.02 -7.81
C LEU A 492 5.81 8.62 -6.44
N SER A 493 7.05 8.13 -6.39
CA SER A 493 7.73 7.83 -5.13
C SER A 493 7.92 9.07 -4.27
N ILE A 494 8.27 10.21 -4.88
CA ILE A 494 8.36 11.49 -4.16
C ILE A 494 6.99 11.87 -3.57
N LEU A 495 5.91 11.75 -4.33
CA LEU A 495 4.56 12.06 -3.84
C LEU A 495 4.11 11.10 -2.74
N GLU A 496 4.50 9.83 -2.82
CA GLU A 496 4.20 8.81 -1.80
C GLU A 496 4.99 9.09 -0.51
N ASP A 497 6.31 9.21 -0.61
CA ASP A 497 7.21 9.40 0.54
C ASP A 497 6.97 10.75 1.26
N THR A 498 6.59 11.80 0.51
CA THR A 498 6.21 13.08 1.13
C THR A 498 4.91 13.02 1.92
N GLY A 499 4.13 11.94 1.82
CA GLY A 499 2.82 11.80 2.46
C GLY A 499 1.68 12.52 1.72
N TYR A 500 1.93 13.07 0.51
CA TYR A 500 0.90 13.73 -0.29
C TYR A 500 -0.21 12.76 -0.74
N MET A 501 0.14 11.51 -1.08
CA MET A 501 -0.83 10.50 -1.52
C MET A 501 -1.86 10.16 -0.44
N ALA A 502 -1.49 10.24 0.84
CA ALA A 502 -2.45 10.07 1.95
C ALA A 502 -3.52 11.18 1.96
N ARG A 503 -3.12 12.44 1.65
CA ARG A 503 -4.04 13.58 1.54
C ARG A 503 -4.98 13.42 0.34
N VAL A 504 -4.47 12.95 -0.77
CA VAL A 504 -5.29 12.65 -1.96
C VAL A 504 -6.34 11.58 -1.63
N ALA A 505 -5.94 10.50 -0.95
CA ALA A 505 -6.86 9.47 -0.50
C ALA A 505 -7.93 10.03 0.46
N PHE A 506 -7.55 10.93 1.37
CA PHE A 506 -8.46 11.64 2.27
C PHE A 506 -9.49 12.48 1.51
N VAL A 507 -9.07 13.26 0.52
CA VAL A 507 -9.97 14.10 -0.28
C VAL A 507 -10.92 13.27 -1.15
N MET A 508 -10.42 12.15 -1.70
CA MET A 508 -11.14 11.32 -2.67
C MET A 508 -11.97 10.19 -2.05
N ASP A 509 -11.96 10.00 -0.71
CA ASP A 509 -12.69 8.88 -0.08
C ASP A 509 -14.20 8.95 -0.32
N ARG A 510 -14.81 10.11 -0.13
CA ARG A 510 -16.27 10.27 -0.28
C ARG A 510 -16.81 9.93 -1.68
N PRO A 511 -16.26 10.43 -2.80
CA PRO A 511 -16.74 10.06 -4.13
C PRO A 511 -16.46 8.58 -4.45
N LEU A 512 -15.31 8.02 -4.07
CA LEU A 512 -14.98 6.63 -4.35
C LEU A 512 -15.85 5.65 -3.55
N ARG A 513 -16.21 5.98 -2.33
CA ARG A 513 -17.13 5.17 -1.52
C ARG A 513 -18.49 5.01 -2.16
N LYS A 514 -19.02 6.03 -2.86
CA LYS A 514 -20.24 5.88 -3.64
C LYS A 514 -20.13 4.83 -4.72
N LEU A 515 -18.91 4.66 -5.27
CA LEU A 515 -18.59 3.63 -6.25
C LEU A 515 -18.28 2.27 -5.61
N GLY A 516 -18.23 2.18 -4.27
CA GLY A 516 -17.91 0.96 -3.54
C GLY A 516 -16.42 0.74 -3.32
N LEU A 517 -15.60 1.78 -3.43
CA LEU A 517 -14.15 1.75 -3.24
C LEU A 517 -13.73 2.65 -2.06
N SER A 518 -12.59 2.35 -1.45
CA SER A 518 -11.95 3.24 -0.49
C SER A 518 -11.15 4.36 -1.17
N GLY A 519 -10.90 5.46 -0.48
CA GLY A 519 -10.09 6.57 -0.99
C GLY A 519 -8.68 6.16 -1.42
N ARG A 520 -8.11 5.12 -0.80
CA ARG A 520 -6.80 4.57 -1.17
C ARG A 520 -6.77 3.98 -2.58
N SER A 521 -7.90 3.48 -3.10
CA SER A 521 -8.00 2.95 -4.46
C SER A 521 -7.75 4.01 -5.54
N PHE A 522 -7.86 5.30 -5.19
CA PHE A 522 -7.62 6.39 -6.13
C PHE A 522 -6.18 6.43 -6.65
N VAL A 523 -5.21 6.13 -5.79
CA VAL A 523 -3.78 6.16 -6.14
C VAL A 523 -3.42 5.19 -7.27
N PRO A 524 -3.74 3.88 -7.17
CA PRO A 524 -3.56 2.96 -8.29
C PRO A 524 -4.31 3.37 -9.55
N MET A 525 -5.56 3.85 -9.43
CA MET A 525 -6.33 4.30 -10.59
C MET A 525 -5.68 5.51 -11.28
N LEU A 526 -5.13 6.44 -10.52
CA LEU A 526 -4.40 7.58 -11.06
C LEU A 526 -3.15 7.13 -11.82
N MET A 527 -2.38 6.19 -11.26
CA MET A 527 -1.22 5.60 -11.94
C MET A 527 -1.60 4.95 -13.26
N GLY A 528 -2.84 4.46 -13.40
CA GLY A 528 -3.40 3.88 -14.61
C GLY A 528 -3.41 4.82 -15.82
N PHE A 529 -3.48 6.13 -15.60
CA PHE A 529 -3.33 7.12 -16.68
C PHE A 529 -1.90 7.18 -17.24
N GLY A 530 -0.90 6.79 -16.47
CA GLY A 530 0.45 6.63 -16.95
C GLY A 530 0.67 5.26 -17.59
N CYS A 531 0.53 4.20 -16.80
CA CYS A 531 0.70 2.81 -17.25
C CYS A 531 -0.12 1.85 -16.37
N SER A 532 -0.86 0.93 -17.00
CA SER A 532 -1.71 -0.04 -16.29
C SER A 532 -0.90 -1.08 -15.49
N VAL A 533 0.33 -1.43 -15.92
CA VAL A 533 1.16 -2.44 -15.23
C VAL A 533 1.52 -2.00 -13.81
N PRO A 534 2.20 -0.85 -13.59
CA PRO A 534 2.50 -0.37 -12.25
C PRO A 534 1.24 -0.04 -11.45
N ALA A 535 0.18 0.43 -12.09
CA ALA A 535 -1.08 0.70 -11.45
C ALA A 535 -1.71 -0.56 -10.81
N ILE A 536 -1.74 -1.66 -11.54
CA ILE A 536 -2.22 -2.95 -11.03
C ILE A 536 -1.31 -3.47 -9.90
N MET A 537 0.00 -3.33 -10.03
CA MET A 537 0.95 -3.71 -8.97
C MET A 537 0.77 -2.87 -7.70
N ALA A 538 0.47 -1.58 -7.84
CA ALA A 538 0.24 -0.68 -6.70
C ALA A 538 -1.02 -1.04 -5.90
N THR A 539 -1.95 -1.83 -6.46
CA THR A 539 -3.13 -2.29 -5.71
C THR A 539 -2.80 -3.19 -4.52
N ARG A 540 -1.57 -3.69 -4.42
CA ARG A 540 -1.08 -4.45 -3.25
C ARG A 540 -1.06 -3.65 -1.96
N THR A 541 -1.00 -2.32 -2.05
CA THR A 541 -1.06 -1.42 -0.89
C THR A 541 -2.47 -1.31 -0.30
N LEU A 542 -3.48 -1.89 -0.96
CA LEU A 542 -4.85 -1.91 -0.48
C LEU A 542 -5.07 -3.06 0.49
N SER A 543 -5.50 -2.75 1.70
CA SER A 543 -5.75 -3.70 2.79
C SER A 543 -6.95 -4.64 2.53
N SER A 544 -7.88 -4.23 1.67
CA SER A 544 -9.07 -5.01 1.31
C SER A 544 -8.86 -5.79 0.03
N GLU A 545 -9.00 -7.12 0.08
CA GLU A 545 -8.97 -7.97 -1.10
C GLU A 545 -10.08 -7.61 -2.11
N ARG A 546 -11.25 -7.21 -1.60
CA ARG A 546 -12.38 -6.74 -2.39
C ARG A 546 -12.02 -5.47 -3.16
N ASP A 547 -11.54 -4.44 -2.46
CA ASP A 547 -11.16 -3.16 -3.07
C ASP A 547 -10.00 -3.34 -4.03
N ARG A 548 -9.05 -4.23 -3.71
CA ARG A 548 -7.94 -4.59 -4.57
C ARG A 548 -8.41 -5.21 -5.88
N LYS A 549 -9.24 -6.25 -5.83
CA LYS A 549 -9.78 -6.92 -7.04
C LYS A 549 -10.58 -5.94 -7.88
N MET A 550 -11.45 -5.15 -7.25
CA MET A 550 -12.27 -4.16 -7.94
C MET A 550 -11.41 -3.09 -8.61
N THR A 551 -10.38 -2.58 -7.95
CA THR A 551 -9.45 -1.58 -8.51
C THR A 551 -8.65 -2.16 -9.68
N ILE A 552 -8.19 -3.43 -9.61
CA ILE A 552 -7.53 -4.12 -10.72
C ILE A 552 -8.43 -4.14 -11.97
N LEU A 553 -9.72 -4.47 -11.80
CA LEU A 553 -10.68 -4.54 -12.91
C LEU A 553 -11.01 -3.18 -13.51
N LEU A 554 -10.91 -2.10 -12.74
CA LEU A 554 -11.19 -0.73 -13.17
C LEU A 554 -9.98 -0.04 -13.83
N THR A 555 -8.76 -0.40 -13.45
CA THR A 555 -7.52 0.21 -13.97
C THR A 555 -7.44 0.27 -15.50
N PRO A 556 -7.82 -0.75 -16.28
CA PRO A 556 -7.72 -0.71 -17.74
C PRO A 556 -8.63 0.30 -18.44
N PHE A 557 -9.66 0.83 -17.77
CA PHE A 557 -10.51 1.91 -18.31
C PHE A 557 -9.79 3.26 -18.34
N MET A 558 -8.70 3.40 -17.57
CA MET A 558 -7.87 4.60 -17.61
C MET A 558 -7.01 4.60 -18.88
N SER A 559 -6.94 5.77 -19.53
CA SER A 559 -6.17 5.96 -20.76
C SER A 559 -4.68 6.05 -20.43
N CYS A 560 -3.91 4.98 -20.67
CA CYS A 560 -2.46 5.02 -20.51
C CYS A 560 -1.76 5.81 -21.64
N SER A 561 -0.48 6.15 -21.42
CA SER A 561 0.32 6.94 -22.37
C SER A 561 0.38 6.34 -23.79
N ALA A 562 0.46 5.02 -23.91
CA ALA A 562 0.48 4.34 -25.21
C ALA A 562 -0.82 4.53 -26.03
N LYS A 563 -1.97 4.67 -25.35
CA LYS A 563 -3.24 4.98 -26.03
C LYS A 563 -3.27 6.40 -26.59
N ILE A 564 -2.56 7.35 -25.95
CA ILE A 564 -2.52 8.76 -26.41
C ILE A 564 -1.95 8.83 -27.83
N LEU A 565 -0.92 8.04 -28.13
CA LEU A 565 -0.33 7.98 -29.46
C LEU A 565 -1.37 7.62 -30.54
N ILE A 566 -2.23 6.62 -30.24
CA ILE A 566 -3.32 6.22 -31.15
C ILE A 566 -4.29 7.39 -31.34
N TYR A 567 -4.66 8.05 -30.24
CA TYR A 567 -5.63 9.14 -30.29
C TYR A 567 -5.10 10.34 -31.08
N THR A 568 -3.83 10.72 -30.84
CA THR A 568 -3.21 11.87 -31.53
C THR A 568 -3.01 11.60 -33.01
N THR A 569 -2.59 10.40 -33.39
CA THR A 569 -2.39 10.02 -34.79
C THR A 569 -3.72 10.00 -35.54
N ILE A 570 -4.73 9.30 -35.02
CA ILE A 570 -6.02 9.20 -35.70
C ILE A 570 -6.77 10.54 -35.67
N ALA A 571 -6.81 11.25 -34.52
CA ALA A 571 -7.42 12.58 -34.47
C ALA A 571 -6.67 13.58 -35.38
N GLY A 572 -5.36 13.45 -35.53
CA GLY A 572 -4.54 14.24 -36.41
C GLY A 572 -4.87 14.05 -37.88
N ALA A 573 -5.29 12.84 -38.29
CA ALA A 573 -5.67 12.54 -39.68
C ALA A 573 -7.08 13.06 -40.05
N PHE A 574 -8.03 13.13 -39.11
CA PHE A 574 -9.43 13.43 -39.42
C PHE A 574 -9.93 14.79 -38.94
N PHE A 575 -9.30 15.38 -37.91
CA PHE A 575 -9.81 16.59 -37.29
C PHE A 575 -8.83 17.76 -37.42
N GLU A 576 -9.36 18.95 -37.61
CA GLU A 576 -8.59 20.19 -37.65
C GLU A 576 -7.89 20.44 -36.30
N PRO A 577 -6.70 21.07 -36.28
CA PRO A 577 -5.91 21.28 -35.06
C PRO A 577 -6.70 21.89 -33.89
N GLN A 578 -7.65 22.76 -34.18
CA GLN A 578 -8.49 23.42 -33.16
C GLN A 578 -9.46 22.49 -32.44
N TYR A 579 -9.84 21.32 -33.01
CA TYR A 579 -10.80 20.38 -32.43
C TYR A 579 -10.12 19.10 -31.86
N ARG A 580 -8.83 18.85 -32.14
CA ARG A 580 -8.12 17.65 -31.71
C ARG A 580 -8.13 17.47 -30.20
N TRP A 581 -7.90 18.56 -29.45
CA TRP A 581 -7.95 18.54 -28.01
C TRP A 581 -9.29 18.12 -27.45
N LEU A 582 -10.41 18.51 -28.13
CA LEU A 582 -11.76 18.14 -27.72
C LEU A 582 -12.00 16.64 -27.84
N VAL A 583 -11.51 16.00 -28.91
CA VAL A 583 -11.58 14.54 -29.10
C VAL A 583 -10.79 13.84 -28.02
N LEU A 584 -9.58 14.30 -27.73
CA LEU A 584 -8.74 13.72 -26.68
C LEU A 584 -9.41 13.81 -25.31
N VAL A 585 -9.85 14.99 -24.89
CA VAL A 585 -10.54 15.20 -23.62
C VAL A 585 -11.84 14.39 -23.57
N GLY A 586 -12.59 14.35 -24.66
CA GLY A 586 -13.81 13.55 -24.78
C GLY A 586 -13.56 12.06 -24.55
N LEU A 587 -12.49 11.49 -25.12
CA LEU A 587 -12.11 10.09 -24.91
C LEU A 587 -11.69 9.81 -23.46
N TYR A 588 -10.93 10.71 -22.84
CA TYR A 588 -10.57 10.57 -21.42
C TYR A 588 -11.79 10.55 -20.52
N LEU A 589 -12.70 11.53 -20.70
CA LEU A 589 -13.94 11.60 -19.94
C LEU A 589 -14.83 10.38 -20.19
N PHE A 590 -14.92 9.92 -21.43
CA PHE A 590 -15.70 8.74 -21.81
C PHE A 590 -15.16 7.48 -21.11
N GLY A 591 -13.83 7.29 -21.07
CA GLY A 591 -13.20 6.20 -20.34
C GLY A 591 -13.51 6.22 -18.84
N ILE A 592 -13.41 7.39 -18.22
CA ILE A 592 -13.76 7.59 -16.80
C ILE A 592 -15.23 7.24 -16.55
N ILE A 593 -16.16 7.73 -17.40
CA ILE A 593 -17.60 7.44 -17.28
C ILE A 593 -17.87 5.94 -17.41
N CYS A 594 -17.27 5.27 -18.39
CA CYS A 594 -17.38 3.81 -18.54
C CYS A 594 -16.84 3.06 -17.32
N GLY A 595 -15.71 3.52 -16.76
CA GLY A 595 -15.15 2.98 -15.53
C GLY A 595 -16.10 3.14 -14.34
N ILE A 596 -16.72 4.30 -14.17
CA ILE A 596 -17.72 4.57 -13.14
C ILE A 596 -18.93 3.64 -13.29
N LEU A 597 -19.48 3.53 -14.50
CA LEU A 597 -20.62 2.66 -14.78
C LEU A 597 -20.28 1.18 -14.48
N TYR A 598 -19.12 0.73 -14.93
CA TYR A 598 -18.65 -0.61 -14.65
C TYR A 598 -18.45 -0.86 -13.15
N SER A 599 -17.91 0.12 -12.43
CA SER A 599 -17.78 0.06 -10.97
C SER A 599 -19.12 -0.13 -10.27
N LEU A 600 -20.15 0.63 -10.67
CA LEU A 600 -21.51 0.50 -10.13
C LEU A 600 -22.12 -0.88 -10.42
N ILE A 601 -21.88 -1.42 -11.61
CA ILE A 601 -22.32 -2.78 -11.97
C ILE A 601 -21.61 -3.82 -11.07
N LEU A 602 -20.29 -3.71 -10.92
CA LEU A 602 -19.50 -4.61 -10.07
C LEU A 602 -19.94 -4.57 -8.61
N LYS A 603 -20.26 -3.37 -8.08
CA LYS A 603 -20.75 -3.18 -6.72
C LYS A 603 -22.03 -3.97 -6.45
N VAL A 604 -22.93 -4.01 -7.43
CA VAL A 604 -24.24 -4.67 -7.31
C VAL A 604 -24.14 -6.19 -7.62
N THR A 605 -23.25 -6.61 -8.51
CA THR A 605 -23.22 -8.00 -9.01
C THR A 605 -22.19 -8.89 -8.33
N ALA A 606 -20.94 -8.44 -8.24
CA ALA A 606 -19.80 -9.28 -7.85
C ALA A 606 -19.21 -8.95 -6.49
N PHE A 607 -19.26 -7.66 -6.09
CA PHE A 607 -18.58 -7.17 -4.89
C PHE A 607 -19.58 -6.51 -3.92
N HIS A 608 -20.41 -7.34 -3.31
CA HIS A 608 -21.38 -6.91 -2.30
C HIS A 608 -20.67 -6.46 -1.01
N GLY A 609 -21.30 -5.58 -0.24
CA GLY A 609 -20.83 -5.08 1.05
C GLY A 609 -20.23 -3.66 0.97
N GLU A 610 -19.89 -3.12 2.12
CA GLU A 610 -19.30 -1.79 2.25
C GLU A 610 -17.77 -1.84 2.13
N PRO A 611 -17.12 -0.77 1.62
CA PRO A 611 -15.67 -0.68 1.63
C PRO A 611 -15.15 -0.63 3.05
N VAL A 612 -13.94 -1.16 3.26
CA VAL A 612 -13.26 -1.17 4.58
C VAL A 612 -13.28 0.25 5.18
N PRO A 613 -13.54 0.37 6.50
CA PRO A 613 -13.49 1.65 7.20
C PRO A 613 -12.18 2.40 6.93
N PHE A 614 -12.29 3.71 6.79
CA PHE A 614 -11.16 4.57 6.49
C PHE A 614 -10.59 5.17 7.77
N VAL A 615 -9.91 4.34 8.53
CA VAL A 615 -9.16 4.82 9.70
C VAL A 615 -7.71 4.99 9.28
N MET A 616 -7.25 6.22 9.16
CA MET A 616 -5.90 6.53 8.67
C MET A 616 -5.32 7.74 9.38
N GLU A 617 -4.02 7.67 9.64
CA GLU A 617 -3.24 8.84 10.04
C GLU A 617 -2.72 9.57 8.81
N LEU A 618 -2.73 10.88 8.86
CA LEU A 618 -2.03 11.70 7.88
C LEU A 618 -0.58 11.92 8.36
N PRO A 619 0.43 11.30 7.72
CA PRO A 619 1.82 11.46 8.14
C PRO A 619 2.28 12.91 7.94
N ASN A 620 3.19 13.41 8.75
CA ASN A 620 3.82 14.70 8.52
C ASN A 620 4.54 14.73 7.18
N TYR A 621 4.59 15.91 6.53
CA TYR A 621 5.36 16.04 5.29
C TYR A 621 6.85 15.93 5.58
N ARG A 622 7.47 14.96 4.93
CA ARG A 622 8.92 14.70 5.01
C ARG A 622 9.54 14.74 3.64
N LEU A 623 10.76 15.24 3.55
CA LEU A 623 11.53 15.11 2.31
C LEU A 623 12.09 13.69 2.23
N PRO A 624 11.87 12.99 1.12
CA PRO A 624 12.37 11.63 0.96
C PRO A 624 13.90 11.60 0.92
N GLY A 625 14.49 10.56 1.50
CA GLY A 625 15.92 10.33 1.41
C GLY A 625 16.34 9.93 -0.01
N ALA A 626 17.28 10.62 -0.62
CA ALA A 626 17.72 10.35 -1.99
C ALA A 626 18.13 8.88 -2.21
N LYS A 627 18.81 8.26 -1.24
CA LYS A 627 19.23 6.85 -1.32
C LYS A 627 18.01 5.91 -1.33
N SER A 628 17.01 6.15 -0.50
CA SER A 628 15.79 5.35 -0.43
C SER A 628 14.98 5.43 -1.73
N VAL A 629 14.84 6.65 -2.27
CA VAL A 629 14.18 6.87 -3.57
C VAL A 629 14.91 6.12 -4.70
N CYS A 630 16.23 6.24 -4.78
CA CYS A 630 17.01 5.51 -5.80
C CYS A 630 16.87 3.99 -5.67
N GLN A 631 16.90 3.45 -4.46
CA GLN A 631 16.71 2.01 -4.25
C GLN A 631 15.30 1.56 -4.68
N LEU A 632 14.26 2.29 -4.27
CA LEU A 632 12.88 1.98 -4.63
C LEU A 632 12.66 2.03 -6.15
N ILE A 633 13.22 3.04 -6.83
CA ILE A 633 13.17 3.16 -8.28
C ILE A 633 13.86 1.98 -8.93
N TRP A 634 15.04 1.60 -8.46
CA TRP A 634 15.80 0.46 -8.99
C TRP A 634 15.03 -0.85 -8.83
N GLU A 635 14.45 -1.10 -7.67
CA GLU A 635 13.62 -2.29 -7.44
C GLU A 635 12.40 -2.33 -8.38
N LYS A 636 11.68 -1.21 -8.50
CA LYS A 636 10.53 -1.08 -9.39
C LYS A 636 10.91 -1.24 -10.88
N ALA A 637 12.02 -0.63 -11.29
CA ALA A 637 12.55 -0.73 -12.66
C ALA A 637 13.00 -2.16 -12.98
N LYS A 638 13.73 -2.82 -12.06
CA LYS A 638 14.16 -4.21 -12.17
C LYS A 638 12.97 -5.16 -12.29
N ASP A 639 11.98 -4.98 -11.43
CA ASP A 639 10.74 -5.77 -11.44
C ASP A 639 9.97 -5.61 -12.75
N PHE A 640 9.86 -4.39 -13.27
CA PHE A 640 9.24 -4.11 -14.55
C PHE A 640 10.02 -4.78 -15.69
N MET A 641 11.34 -4.61 -15.71
CA MET A 641 12.19 -5.18 -16.75
C MET A 641 12.09 -6.71 -16.78
N GLN A 642 12.20 -7.38 -15.63
CA GLN A 642 12.11 -8.84 -15.57
C GLN A 642 10.74 -9.37 -16.03
N LYS A 643 9.66 -8.67 -15.69
CA LYS A 643 8.29 -9.14 -15.93
C LYS A 643 7.78 -8.75 -17.32
N ALA A 644 7.98 -7.50 -17.73
CA ALA A 644 7.51 -7.00 -19.00
C ALA A 644 8.37 -7.48 -20.17
N PHE A 645 9.70 -7.48 -20.00
CA PHE A 645 10.65 -7.90 -21.04
C PHE A 645 10.37 -9.31 -21.53
N THR A 646 10.27 -10.29 -20.62
CA THR A 646 10.07 -11.70 -21.02
C THR A 646 8.77 -11.91 -21.79
N VAL A 647 7.68 -11.28 -21.34
CA VAL A 647 6.35 -11.46 -21.95
C VAL A 647 6.27 -10.74 -23.28
N ILE A 648 6.76 -9.49 -23.36
CA ILE A 648 6.71 -8.70 -24.60
C ILE A 648 7.67 -9.30 -25.65
N PHE A 649 8.86 -9.72 -25.24
CA PHE A 649 9.82 -10.39 -26.11
C PHE A 649 9.23 -11.65 -26.74
N ALA A 650 8.63 -12.53 -25.94
CA ALA A 650 7.97 -13.72 -26.49
C ALA A 650 6.83 -13.37 -27.46
N ALA A 651 6.02 -12.35 -27.09
CA ALA A 651 4.93 -11.88 -27.93
C ALA A 651 5.43 -11.26 -29.24
N SER A 652 6.55 -10.52 -29.22
CA SER A 652 7.14 -9.92 -30.45
C SER A 652 7.63 -10.99 -31.43
N ILE A 653 8.25 -12.05 -30.92
CA ILE A 653 8.67 -13.18 -31.78
C ILE A 653 7.43 -13.86 -32.41
N VAL A 654 6.37 -14.06 -31.67
CA VAL A 654 5.12 -14.65 -32.21
C VAL A 654 4.52 -13.75 -33.29
N ILE A 655 4.46 -12.44 -33.05
CA ILE A 655 3.92 -11.48 -34.04
C ILE A 655 4.82 -11.47 -35.30
N TRP A 656 6.14 -11.40 -35.09
CA TRP A 656 7.07 -11.48 -36.23
C TRP A 656 6.84 -12.75 -37.04
N PHE A 657 6.69 -13.91 -36.40
CA PHE A 657 6.40 -15.17 -37.07
C PHE A 657 5.10 -15.10 -37.89
N LEU A 658 4.03 -14.56 -37.29
CA LEU A 658 2.74 -14.40 -37.96
C LEU A 658 2.78 -13.39 -39.12
N GLN A 659 3.66 -12.40 -39.08
CA GLN A 659 3.83 -11.40 -40.13
C GLN A 659 4.66 -11.91 -41.29
N THR A 660 5.68 -12.75 -40.99
CA THR A 660 6.69 -13.20 -41.97
C THR A 660 6.22 -14.40 -42.80
N PHE A 661 5.40 -15.29 -42.21
CA PHE A 661 5.04 -16.54 -42.87
C PHE A 661 3.58 -16.57 -43.34
N ASP A 662 3.36 -17.30 -44.47
CA ASP A 662 2.06 -17.67 -45.00
C ASP A 662 1.52 -18.97 -44.34
N ILE A 663 0.31 -19.43 -44.73
CA ILE A 663 -0.29 -20.68 -44.22
C ILE A 663 0.51 -21.93 -44.53
N ARG A 664 1.37 -21.88 -45.53
CA ARG A 664 2.24 -23.00 -45.97
C ARG A 664 3.65 -22.92 -45.37
N LEU A 665 3.86 -22.00 -44.45
CA LEU A 665 5.15 -21.69 -43.80
C LEU A 665 6.23 -21.25 -44.79
N ASN A 666 5.87 -20.67 -45.92
CA ASN A 666 6.77 -19.96 -46.80
C ASN A 666 6.83 -18.48 -46.37
N VAL A 667 7.92 -17.81 -46.72
CA VAL A 667 7.99 -16.37 -46.51
C VAL A 667 6.92 -15.70 -47.38
N ALA A 668 6.08 -14.89 -46.76
CA ALA A 668 4.99 -14.23 -47.48
C ALA A 668 5.52 -13.20 -48.48
N ASP A 669 5.09 -13.29 -49.72
CA ASP A 669 5.50 -12.38 -50.81
C ASP A 669 4.94 -10.97 -50.60
N SER A 670 3.85 -10.85 -49.81
CA SER A 670 3.22 -9.59 -49.43
C SER A 670 2.62 -9.69 -48.03
N THR A 671 2.50 -8.58 -47.34
CA THR A 671 1.89 -8.51 -46.01
C THR A 671 0.44 -9.01 -45.97
N GLU A 672 -0.26 -8.94 -47.11
CA GLU A 672 -1.65 -9.42 -47.28
C GLU A 672 -1.78 -10.95 -47.20
N ASN A 673 -0.75 -11.67 -47.59
CA ASN A 673 -0.71 -13.14 -47.59
C ASN A 673 -0.18 -13.74 -46.28
N SER A 674 0.18 -12.91 -45.33
CA SER A 674 0.72 -13.36 -44.04
C SER A 674 -0.34 -14.04 -43.17
N LEU A 675 0.09 -14.94 -42.27
CA LEU A 675 -0.76 -15.55 -41.28
C LEU A 675 -1.48 -14.50 -40.42
N LEU A 676 -0.84 -13.38 -40.13
CA LEU A 676 -1.41 -12.29 -39.36
C LEU A 676 -2.57 -11.61 -40.10
N ALA A 677 -2.43 -11.35 -41.40
CA ALA A 677 -3.50 -10.78 -42.24
C ALA A 677 -4.69 -11.74 -42.35
N MET A 678 -4.42 -13.04 -42.43
CA MET A 678 -5.48 -14.05 -42.45
C MET A 678 -6.23 -14.12 -41.10
N LEU A 679 -5.54 -14.00 -39.98
CA LEU A 679 -6.19 -13.85 -38.68
C LEU A 679 -7.00 -12.55 -38.62
N GLY A 680 -6.46 -11.45 -39.15
CA GLY A 680 -7.17 -10.18 -39.24
C GLY A 680 -8.47 -10.30 -40.01
N SER A 681 -8.45 -10.99 -41.18
CA SER A 681 -9.62 -11.23 -42.00
C SER A 681 -10.67 -12.15 -41.34
N LEU A 682 -10.22 -13.10 -40.52
CA LEU A 682 -11.11 -13.96 -39.73
C LEU A 682 -11.88 -13.16 -38.67
N PHE A 683 -11.23 -12.17 -38.04
CA PHE A 683 -11.87 -11.31 -37.02
C PHE A 683 -12.60 -10.10 -37.61
N ALA A 684 -12.32 -9.70 -38.84
CA ALA A 684 -12.92 -8.53 -39.49
C ALA A 684 -14.49 -8.52 -39.44
N PRO A 685 -15.20 -9.65 -39.67
CA PRO A 685 -16.66 -9.67 -39.58
C PRO A 685 -17.22 -9.26 -38.24
N ILE A 686 -16.48 -9.48 -37.13
CA ILE A 686 -16.88 -9.05 -35.77
C ILE A 686 -16.94 -7.53 -35.66
N PHE A 687 -16.09 -6.83 -36.40
CA PHE A 687 -15.99 -5.37 -36.41
C PHE A 687 -16.83 -4.70 -37.49
N ALA A 688 -17.39 -5.47 -38.43
CA ALA A 688 -18.27 -4.93 -39.48
C ALA A 688 -19.49 -4.18 -38.91
N PRO A 689 -20.19 -4.65 -37.83
CA PRO A 689 -21.25 -3.90 -37.18
C PRO A 689 -20.81 -2.58 -36.55
N LEU A 690 -19.47 -2.40 -36.30
CA LEU A 690 -18.91 -1.19 -35.77
C LEU A 690 -18.50 -0.17 -36.84
N GLY A 691 -18.49 -0.58 -38.12
CA GLY A 691 -18.16 0.27 -39.27
C GLY A 691 -16.68 0.24 -39.70
N PHE A 692 -15.89 -0.62 -39.13
CA PHE A 692 -14.48 -0.82 -39.49
C PHE A 692 -14.15 -2.33 -39.63
N GLY A 693 -14.96 -3.04 -40.40
CA GLY A 693 -14.79 -4.48 -40.69
C GLY A 693 -13.69 -4.75 -41.75
N ASP A 694 -12.67 -3.93 -41.84
CA ASP A 694 -11.51 -4.12 -42.69
C ASP A 694 -10.46 -4.99 -41.98
N TRP A 695 -9.85 -5.91 -42.71
CA TRP A 695 -8.82 -6.82 -42.19
C TRP A 695 -7.59 -6.07 -41.63
N ARG A 696 -7.23 -4.91 -42.23
CA ARG A 696 -6.11 -4.07 -41.78
C ARG A 696 -6.37 -3.51 -40.39
N ALA A 697 -7.57 -2.97 -40.16
CA ALA A 697 -7.98 -2.48 -38.85
C ALA A 697 -7.99 -3.61 -37.80
N SER A 698 -8.49 -4.80 -38.18
CA SER A 698 -8.52 -5.97 -37.30
C SER A 698 -7.12 -6.47 -36.96
N THR A 699 -6.23 -6.51 -37.96
CA THR A 699 -4.80 -6.89 -37.79
C THR A 699 -4.11 -5.92 -36.83
N ALA A 700 -4.32 -4.62 -36.99
CA ALA A 700 -3.76 -3.62 -36.09
C ALA A 700 -4.28 -3.75 -34.66
N LEU A 701 -5.53 -4.12 -34.44
CA LEU A 701 -6.06 -4.40 -33.10
C LEU A 701 -5.44 -5.64 -32.46
N ILE A 702 -5.13 -6.68 -33.28
CA ILE A 702 -4.46 -7.89 -32.82
C ILE A 702 -3.01 -7.58 -32.40
N THR A 703 -2.25 -6.83 -33.19
CA THR A 703 -0.90 -6.41 -32.83
C THR A 703 -0.89 -5.51 -31.60
N GLY A 704 -1.90 -4.64 -31.46
CA GLY A 704 -2.13 -3.79 -30.29
C GLY A 704 -2.39 -4.55 -28.98
N LEU A 705 -2.52 -5.88 -29.01
CA LEU A 705 -2.52 -6.71 -27.80
C LEU A 705 -1.12 -6.83 -27.20
N THR A 706 -0.07 -6.85 -28.01
CA THR A 706 1.31 -6.90 -27.51
C THR A 706 1.70 -5.60 -26.86
N ALA A 707 1.58 -4.51 -27.61
CA ALA A 707 1.82 -3.15 -27.15
C ALA A 707 0.85 -2.21 -27.89
N LYS A 708 0.25 -1.27 -27.17
CA LYS A 708 -0.83 -0.42 -27.73
C LYS A 708 -0.35 0.46 -28.90
N GLU A 709 0.86 0.93 -28.84
CA GLU A 709 1.50 1.73 -29.88
C GLU A 709 1.63 0.96 -31.19
N SER A 710 1.70 -0.36 -31.17
CA SER A 710 1.78 -1.21 -32.38
C SER A 710 0.53 -1.09 -33.25
N VAL A 711 -0.59 -0.61 -32.73
CA VAL A 711 -1.79 -0.32 -33.56
C VAL A 711 -1.47 0.69 -34.66
N VAL A 712 -0.80 1.79 -34.30
CA VAL A 712 -0.46 2.86 -35.25
C VAL A 712 0.62 2.37 -36.21
N SER A 713 1.68 1.74 -35.70
CA SER A 713 2.78 1.24 -36.53
C SER A 713 2.28 0.22 -37.56
N THR A 714 1.42 -0.71 -37.15
CA THR A 714 0.83 -1.70 -38.05
C THR A 714 -0.09 -1.06 -39.08
N LEU A 715 -0.98 -0.13 -38.67
CA LEU A 715 -1.83 0.59 -39.63
C LEU A 715 -1.01 1.35 -40.67
N THR A 716 0.03 2.07 -40.24
CA THR A 716 0.91 2.82 -41.15
C THR A 716 1.64 1.87 -42.10
N LEU A 717 2.15 0.74 -41.61
CA LEU A 717 2.81 -0.26 -42.44
C LEU A 717 1.86 -0.86 -43.49
N LEU A 718 0.66 -1.25 -43.11
CA LEU A 718 -0.35 -1.85 -43.98
C LEU A 718 -0.94 -0.85 -45.01
N LEU A 719 -0.74 0.44 -44.79
CA LEU A 719 -1.13 1.52 -45.67
C LEU A 719 0.05 2.10 -46.48
N GLY A 720 1.16 1.38 -46.60
CA GLY A 720 2.31 1.76 -47.45
C GLY A 720 3.20 2.87 -46.87
N GLY A 721 3.19 3.07 -45.55
CA GLY A 721 4.05 4.04 -44.85
C GLY A 721 3.50 5.47 -44.76
N ASP A 722 2.34 5.75 -45.33
CA ASP A 722 1.73 7.08 -45.32
C ASP A 722 0.52 7.15 -44.38
N VAL A 723 0.67 7.89 -43.26
CA VAL A 723 -0.39 8.11 -42.25
C VAL A 723 -1.61 8.77 -42.85
N SER A 724 -1.47 9.55 -43.93
CA SER A 724 -2.62 10.23 -44.58
C SER A 724 -3.61 9.21 -45.16
N GLN A 725 -3.13 8.02 -45.55
CA GLN A 725 -3.99 6.99 -46.11
C GLN A 725 -4.92 6.32 -45.06
N ILE A 726 -4.78 6.63 -43.77
CA ILE A 726 -5.76 6.22 -42.76
C ILE A 726 -7.19 6.75 -43.11
N GLN A 727 -7.26 7.86 -43.86
CA GLN A 727 -8.52 8.44 -44.34
C GLN A 727 -9.23 7.55 -45.38
N THR A 728 -8.54 6.64 -46.04
CA THR A 728 -9.16 5.68 -46.96
C THR A 728 -9.81 4.50 -46.21
N LEU A 729 -9.37 4.22 -45.00
CA LEU A 729 -9.87 3.12 -44.19
C LEU A 729 -11.06 3.49 -43.29
N PHE A 730 -11.08 4.75 -42.83
CA PHE A 730 -12.11 5.23 -41.89
C PHE A 730 -12.76 6.51 -42.42
N THR A 731 -14.03 6.71 -42.10
CA THR A 731 -14.66 8.04 -42.12
C THR A 731 -14.36 8.77 -40.82
N PRO A 732 -14.53 10.10 -40.72
CA PRO A 732 -14.32 10.81 -39.44
C PRO A 732 -15.11 10.22 -38.27
N PHE A 733 -16.30 9.72 -38.54
CA PHE A 733 -17.15 9.13 -37.52
C PHE A 733 -16.74 7.70 -37.15
N THR A 734 -16.44 6.85 -38.12
CA THR A 734 -15.92 5.49 -37.85
C THR A 734 -14.54 5.52 -37.19
N ALA A 735 -13.74 6.57 -37.41
CA ALA A 735 -12.51 6.82 -36.65
C ALA A 735 -12.80 7.06 -35.15
N ILE A 736 -13.84 7.82 -34.81
CA ILE A 736 -14.27 7.98 -33.40
C ILE A 736 -14.71 6.63 -32.82
N VAL A 737 -15.48 5.84 -33.54
CA VAL A 737 -15.93 4.51 -33.10
C VAL A 737 -14.73 3.58 -32.85
N PHE A 738 -13.74 3.61 -33.75
CA PHE A 738 -12.49 2.87 -33.59
C PHE A 738 -11.69 3.36 -32.37
N LEU A 739 -11.62 4.67 -32.15
CA LEU A 739 -10.98 5.25 -30.96
C LEU A 739 -11.67 4.83 -29.64
N VAL A 740 -13.01 4.80 -29.63
CA VAL A 740 -13.77 4.31 -28.48
C VAL A 740 -13.51 2.83 -28.21
N PHE A 741 -13.43 2.02 -29.26
CA PHE A 741 -13.09 0.61 -29.13
C PHE A 741 -11.65 0.45 -28.58
N THR A 742 -10.67 1.15 -29.15
CA THR A 742 -9.26 1.09 -28.71
C THR A 742 -9.06 1.63 -27.30
N LEU A 743 -9.90 2.55 -26.85
CA LEU A 743 -9.92 3.04 -25.47
C LEU A 743 -10.26 1.92 -24.48
N LEU A 744 -11.33 1.15 -24.76
CA LEU A 744 -11.96 0.26 -23.79
C LEU A 744 -11.53 -1.20 -23.91
N TYR A 745 -11.00 -1.64 -25.09
CA TYR A 745 -10.64 -3.05 -25.25
C TYR A 745 -9.44 -3.43 -24.38
N THR A 746 -9.25 -4.73 -24.23
CA THR A 746 -8.24 -5.34 -23.33
C THR A 746 -6.89 -4.60 -23.30
N PRO A 747 -6.25 -4.49 -22.15
CA PRO A 747 -4.91 -3.87 -22.05
C PRO A 747 -3.84 -4.74 -22.77
N CYS A 748 -2.61 -4.24 -22.79
CA CYS A 748 -1.47 -4.97 -23.38
C CYS A 748 -1.18 -6.28 -22.64
N VAL A 749 -0.49 -7.22 -23.31
CA VAL A 749 -0.14 -8.54 -22.77
C VAL A 749 0.58 -8.44 -21.43
N ALA A 750 1.48 -7.46 -21.25
CA ALA A 750 2.16 -7.21 -19.98
C ALA A 750 1.18 -6.88 -18.84
N ALA A 751 0.15 -6.10 -19.11
CA ALA A 751 -0.88 -5.79 -18.12
C ALA A 751 -1.77 -7.03 -17.83
N ILE A 752 -2.13 -7.82 -18.85
CA ILE A 752 -2.88 -9.06 -18.67
C ILE A 752 -2.09 -10.06 -17.80
N ALA A 753 -0.78 -10.22 -18.06
CA ALA A 753 0.11 -11.06 -17.26
C ALA A 753 0.14 -10.58 -15.79
N THR A 754 0.14 -9.26 -15.57
CA THR A 754 0.09 -8.66 -14.23
C THR A 754 -1.27 -8.93 -13.57
N VAL A 755 -2.38 -8.75 -14.29
CA VAL A 755 -3.73 -9.11 -13.79
C VAL A 755 -3.80 -10.58 -13.37
N ARG A 756 -3.28 -11.50 -14.20
CA ARG A 756 -3.22 -12.93 -13.86
C ARG A 756 -2.48 -13.17 -12.55
N ARG A 757 -1.35 -12.52 -12.37
CA ARG A 757 -0.52 -12.65 -11.16
C ARG A 757 -1.23 -12.10 -9.93
N GLU A 758 -1.81 -10.91 -10.03
CA GLU A 758 -2.45 -10.24 -8.91
C GLU A 758 -3.79 -10.87 -8.51
N LEU A 759 -4.54 -11.42 -9.47
CA LEU A 759 -5.78 -12.17 -9.19
C LEU A 759 -5.54 -13.65 -8.85
N GLY A 760 -4.29 -14.15 -9.01
CA GLY A 760 -3.92 -15.54 -8.70
C GLY A 760 -4.56 -16.61 -9.58
N SER A 761 -5.29 -16.23 -10.66
CA SER A 761 -6.06 -17.16 -11.49
C SER A 761 -6.01 -16.82 -12.98
N VAL A 762 -5.68 -17.83 -13.79
CA VAL A 762 -5.73 -17.70 -15.26
C VAL A 762 -7.17 -17.48 -15.75
N ARG A 763 -8.13 -18.15 -15.13
CA ARG A 763 -9.56 -18.02 -15.49
C ARG A 763 -10.06 -16.59 -15.26
N SER A 764 -9.68 -15.97 -14.14
CA SER A 764 -10.04 -14.59 -13.85
C SER A 764 -9.40 -13.60 -14.82
N ALA A 765 -8.16 -13.83 -15.26
CA ALA A 765 -7.51 -12.99 -16.27
C ALA A 765 -8.21 -13.11 -17.63
N ILE A 766 -8.52 -14.32 -18.09
CA ILE A 766 -9.26 -14.54 -19.33
C ILE A 766 -10.66 -13.90 -19.25
N ALA A 767 -11.38 -14.09 -18.15
CA ALA A 767 -12.69 -13.47 -17.95
C ALA A 767 -12.59 -11.93 -18.01
N THR A 768 -11.56 -11.33 -17.42
CA THR A 768 -11.32 -9.87 -17.49
C THR A 768 -11.13 -9.42 -18.94
N VAL A 769 -10.32 -10.13 -19.73
CA VAL A 769 -10.10 -9.82 -21.15
C VAL A 769 -11.40 -9.90 -21.94
N LEU A 770 -12.17 -10.97 -21.79
CA LEU A 770 -13.43 -11.17 -22.51
C LEU A 770 -14.47 -10.11 -22.13
N ILE A 771 -14.59 -9.79 -20.84
CA ILE A 771 -15.52 -8.74 -20.36
C ILE A 771 -15.13 -7.38 -20.92
N GLN A 772 -13.86 -7.03 -20.90
CA GLN A 772 -13.38 -5.75 -21.44
C GLN A 772 -13.58 -5.63 -22.94
N CYS A 773 -13.26 -6.68 -23.72
CA CYS A 773 -13.53 -6.71 -25.15
C CYS A 773 -15.04 -6.60 -25.44
N GLY A 774 -15.88 -7.28 -24.65
CA GLY A 774 -17.33 -7.19 -24.75
C GLY A 774 -17.87 -5.78 -24.46
N ILE A 775 -17.40 -5.15 -23.38
CA ILE A 775 -17.74 -3.76 -23.05
C ILE A 775 -17.30 -2.81 -24.17
N ALA A 776 -16.07 -2.97 -24.67
CA ALA A 776 -15.54 -2.14 -25.76
C ALA A 776 -16.40 -2.26 -27.00
N TRP A 777 -16.83 -3.49 -27.35
CA TRP A 777 -17.66 -3.75 -28.52
C TRP A 777 -19.06 -3.11 -28.36
N VAL A 778 -19.71 -3.32 -27.21
CA VAL A 778 -21.04 -2.78 -26.92
C VAL A 778 -21.00 -1.24 -26.92
N MET A 779 -20.02 -0.63 -26.26
CA MET A 779 -19.92 0.84 -26.19
C MET A 779 -19.61 1.45 -27.56
N ALA A 780 -18.72 0.85 -28.35
CA ALA A 780 -18.46 1.26 -29.71
C ALA A 780 -19.69 1.14 -30.61
N PHE A 781 -20.47 0.04 -30.47
CA PHE A 781 -21.71 -0.16 -31.19
C PHE A 781 -22.78 0.89 -30.81
N LEU A 782 -22.93 1.18 -29.50
CA LEU A 782 -23.83 2.23 -29.03
C LEU A 782 -23.47 3.60 -29.61
N VAL A 783 -22.19 3.95 -29.62
CA VAL A 783 -21.70 5.20 -30.22
C VAL A 783 -22.07 5.24 -31.71
N ARG A 784 -21.88 4.11 -32.42
CA ARG A 784 -22.26 4.03 -33.84
C ARG A 784 -23.79 4.21 -34.04
N CYS A 785 -24.62 3.54 -33.23
CA CYS A 785 -26.09 3.69 -33.30
C CYS A 785 -26.52 5.13 -33.07
N VAL A 786 -25.90 5.82 -32.09
CA VAL A 786 -26.17 7.25 -31.84
C VAL A 786 -25.79 8.08 -33.06
N GLY A 787 -24.63 7.85 -33.68
CA GLY A 787 -24.23 8.56 -34.88
C GLY A 787 -25.17 8.34 -36.06
N MET A 788 -25.69 7.10 -36.27
CA MET A 788 -26.67 6.81 -37.31
C MET A 788 -27.99 7.55 -37.08
N ILE A 789 -28.45 7.71 -35.85
CA ILE A 789 -29.65 8.47 -35.50
C ILE A 789 -29.49 9.96 -35.87
N PHE A 790 -28.29 10.51 -35.67
CA PHE A 790 -27.95 11.89 -35.98
C PHE A 790 -27.54 12.10 -37.46
N GLY A 791 -27.52 11.05 -38.27
CA GLY A 791 -27.19 11.16 -39.70
C GLY A 791 -25.72 11.48 -40.00
N VAL A 792 -24.81 11.17 -39.06
CA VAL A 792 -23.36 11.43 -39.14
C VAL A 792 -22.60 10.18 -39.56
N ALA A 793 -23.23 9.00 -39.60
CA ALA A 793 -22.60 7.70 -39.87
C ALA A 793 -22.53 7.40 -41.38
#